data_171059be80ab1e10ed8e90ad0e4a3b77
#
_entry.id   171059be80ab1e10ed8e90ad0e4a3b77
#
_cell.length_a   1.000
_cell.length_b   1.000
_cell.length_c   1.000
_cell.angle_alpha   90.00
_cell.angle_beta   90.00
_cell.angle_gamma   90.00
#
_symmetry.space_group_name_H-M   'P 1'
#
loop_
_entity.id
_entity.type
_entity.pdbx_description
1 polymer ?
#
loop_
_entity_poly.entity_id
_entity_poly.type
_entity_poly.pdbx_seq_one_letter_code
_entity_poly.pdbx_strand_id
1 'polypeptide(L)'
;MATEAAGIDRPLLVDGFLQRRRYQLQLADAAADEHTLVCLPTGLGKTAVSLLVTAERLHEAGGKSLFLAPTKPLVQQHADFYREALSIPDDEIVVFTGDVRPDDRAALWEDARIVIATPQVVENDLVGNRISLRDVTHLTFDECHRATGDYAYVYIAERYHADAADPLVTGMSASPGGDTEEIETVCENLGLVNVEVMTEEDADVDEYTHDTDVRWEQVTLPDEVLAIRDALNEVITDRLEKLKSLGVTNTTNPDLSQKDLNKMRGQLKRMMDNDQSDGYKGMSTHAEVMKLRRATELVETQSVESVRRYFERQREAARSSGASKASQRMVADPKVREAMRKAESFDGLHPKFSKARILLAETLGIDGGERAILFTESRDTAEALVEFLSASFDVRKFVGQGDKEGSDGMSQKQQQETLDAFKAGEFEVLVSTSVAEEGLDVPEVDLVCFYEPVPTAIRSIQRKGRTGRQAEGKVVVLMAEDTRDEAFFWISRRREKEMASQLAELKKATDDIEDTVGDDGQAGLDAFSGEGTTERTGTGVTRGTGPGPGTGTGPGPGTGPDPEPGRGPGTGKVTGPGAGTGTGTGPTDGTGTGPGTRYLPEPVTVPGRTKGPGTRKGKGTVRGTGTERRTGREGRTGTDRTPEPGNGNGTGRDPEPETKRKPEPGTGS
;
A
#
# COMPACT_ATOMS: atom_id res chain seq x y z
N MET A 1 19.37 -36.62 -5.75
CA MET A 1 20.51 -35.89 -5.16
C MET A 1 20.17 -34.43 -5.41
N ALA A 2 19.73 -33.71 -4.39
CA ALA A 2 19.56 -32.27 -4.47
C ALA A 2 20.95 -31.68 -4.73
N THR A 3 21.15 -31.03 -5.86
CA THR A 3 22.29 -30.17 -6.11
C THR A 3 22.20 -29.07 -5.07
N GLU A 4 23.12 -28.98 -4.12
CA GLU A 4 23.30 -27.83 -3.25
C GLU A 4 23.36 -26.60 -4.20
N ALA A 5 22.38 -25.74 -4.09
CA ALA A 5 22.36 -24.48 -4.83
C ALA A 5 23.62 -23.71 -4.41
N ALA A 6 24.50 -23.44 -5.36
CA ALA A 6 25.74 -22.70 -5.10
C ALA A 6 25.37 -21.34 -4.50
N GLY A 7 25.95 -21.00 -3.35
CA GLY A 7 25.78 -19.68 -2.72
C GLY A 7 26.36 -18.56 -3.61
N ILE A 8 25.97 -17.33 -3.36
CA ILE A 8 26.54 -16.15 -4.00
C ILE A 8 27.82 -15.79 -3.24
N ASP A 9 28.93 -15.72 -3.96
CA ASP A 9 30.23 -15.26 -3.44
C ASP A 9 30.45 -13.81 -3.94
N ARG A 10 30.15 -12.83 -3.06
CA ARG A 10 30.40 -11.41 -3.30
C ARG A 10 30.98 -10.73 -2.05
N PRO A 11 31.73 -9.62 -2.21
CA PRO A 11 32.31 -8.90 -1.08
C PRO A 11 31.26 -8.55 -0.02
N LEU A 12 31.66 -8.59 1.24
CA LEU A 12 30.84 -8.27 2.40
C LEU A 12 29.63 -9.18 2.66
N LEU A 13 29.34 -10.16 1.80
CA LEU A 13 28.29 -11.16 2.07
C LEU A 13 28.79 -12.24 3.01
N VAL A 14 27.88 -12.78 3.80
CA VAL A 14 28.10 -14.01 4.57
C VAL A 14 28.01 -15.20 3.61
N ASP A 15 29.04 -16.05 3.60
CA ASP A 15 29.13 -17.20 2.71
C ASP A 15 27.89 -18.09 2.81
N GLY A 16 27.28 -18.38 1.65
CA GLY A 16 26.15 -19.31 1.56
C GLY A 16 24.82 -18.80 2.11
N PHE A 17 24.74 -17.55 2.56
CA PHE A 17 23.48 -16.96 3.05
C PHE A 17 22.44 -16.77 1.94
N LEU A 18 22.85 -16.25 0.79
CA LEU A 18 21.99 -16.07 -0.36
C LEU A 18 22.13 -17.23 -1.37
N GLN A 19 20.99 -17.81 -1.77
CA GLN A 19 20.95 -18.73 -2.90
C GLN A 19 21.18 -17.95 -4.20
N ARG A 20 21.96 -18.56 -5.10
CA ARG A 20 22.24 -17.96 -6.40
C ARG A 20 21.01 -18.02 -7.30
N ARG A 21 20.40 -16.86 -7.56
CA ARG A 21 19.32 -16.69 -8.52
C ARG A 21 19.79 -15.71 -9.60
N ARG A 22 19.75 -16.18 -10.85
CA ARG A 22 20.34 -15.44 -11.98
C ARG A 22 19.69 -14.07 -12.18
N TYR A 23 18.36 -13.98 -12.15
CA TYR A 23 17.64 -12.72 -12.29
C TYR A 23 18.00 -11.69 -11.21
N GLN A 24 18.25 -12.13 -9.95
CA GLN A 24 18.67 -11.22 -8.87
C GLN A 24 20.06 -10.64 -9.12
N LEU A 25 20.97 -11.44 -9.68
CA LEU A 25 22.31 -10.97 -10.03
C LEU A 25 22.27 -9.99 -11.20
N GLN A 26 21.48 -10.26 -12.25
CA GLN A 26 21.30 -9.37 -13.40
C GLN A 26 20.73 -8.02 -12.95
N LEU A 27 19.66 -8.03 -12.14
CA LEU A 27 19.07 -6.81 -11.59
C LEU A 27 20.03 -6.04 -10.69
N ALA A 28 20.84 -6.76 -9.91
CA ALA A 28 21.83 -6.12 -9.02
C ALA A 28 22.99 -5.52 -9.83
N ASP A 29 23.46 -6.20 -10.86
CA ASP A 29 24.54 -5.70 -11.74
C ASP A 29 24.07 -4.41 -12.45
N ALA A 30 22.89 -4.40 -13.07
CA ALA A 30 22.31 -3.20 -13.69
C ALA A 30 22.10 -2.05 -12.69
N ALA A 31 21.61 -2.34 -11.48
CA ALA A 31 21.38 -1.34 -10.45
C ALA A 31 22.67 -0.85 -9.75
N ALA A 32 23.80 -1.54 -9.93
CA ALA A 32 25.12 -1.08 -9.47
C ALA A 32 25.75 -0.09 -10.44
N ASP A 33 25.43 -0.18 -11.74
CA ASP A 33 25.98 0.66 -12.77
C ASP A 33 25.29 2.03 -12.88
N GLU A 34 23.95 2.08 -12.74
CA GLU A 34 23.15 3.30 -12.94
C GLU A 34 22.03 3.45 -11.91
N HIS A 35 21.46 4.67 -11.79
CA HIS A 35 20.26 4.93 -10.98
C HIS A 35 19.07 4.16 -11.52
N THR A 36 18.70 3.06 -10.89
CA THR A 36 17.78 2.06 -11.48
C THR A 36 16.51 1.90 -10.67
N LEU A 37 15.36 1.84 -11.38
CA LEU A 37 14.10 1.32 -10.88
C LEU A 37 14.06 -0.20 -11.08
N VAL A 38 14.04 -0.96 -9.99
CA VAL A 38 13.91 -2.42 -10.01
C VAL A 38 12.45 -2.82 -9.77
N CYS A 39 11.81 -3.34 -10.81
CA CYS A 39 10.46 -3.88 -10.76
C CYS A 39 10.53 -5.42 -10.70
N LEU A 40 10.21 -5.97 -9.53
CA LEU A 40 10.24 -7.42 -9.30
C LEU A 40 9.00 -7.82 -8.49
N PRO A 41 8.25 -8.88 -8.85
CA PRO A 41 7.11 -9.36 -8.09
C PRO A 41 7.40 -9.59 -6.60
N THR A 42 6.35 -9.56 -5.76
CA THR A 42 6.50 -9.78 -4.32
C THR A 42 6.98 -11.20 -4.03
N GLY A 43 7.89 -11.34 -3.05
CA GLY A 43 8.43 -12.66 -2.66
C GLY A 43 9.65 -13.12 -3.45
N LEU A 44 10.01 -12.45 -4.54
CA LEU A 44 11.15 -12.82 -5.39
C LEU A 44 12.48 -12.17 -4.96
N GLY A 45 12.49 -11.48 -3.81
CA GLY A 45 13.73 -11.02 -3.17
C GLY A 45 14.25 -9.68 -3.65
N LYS A 46 13.38 -8.66 -3.83
CA LYS A 46 13.80 -7.26 -4.05
C LYS A 46 14.87 -6.81 -3.05
N THR A 47 14.68 -7.14 -1.78
CA THR A 47 15.64 -6.82 -0.71
C THR A 47 17.01 -7.47 -0.95
N ALA A 48 17.06 -8.68 -1.52
CA ALA A 48 18.32 -9.32 -1.88
C ALA A 48 19.05 -8.58 -3.01
N VAL A 49 18.32 -8.06 -4.00
CA VAL A 49 18.89 -7.21 -5.05
C VAL A 49 19.55 -5.96 -4.45
N SER A 50 18.80 -5.21 -3.63
CA SER A 50 19.37 -4.03 -2.95
C SER A 50 20.55 -4.35 -2.03
N LEU A 51 20.49 -5.49 -1.33
CA LEU A 51 21.61 -5.95 -0.50
C LEU A 51 22.88 -6.19 -1.33
N LEU A 52 22.75 -6.84 -2.50
CA LEU A 52 23.87 -7.10 -3.43
C LEU A 52 24.49 -5.78 -3.91
N VAL A 53 23.66 -4.82 -4.34
CA VAL A 53 24.11 -3.48 -4.74
C VAL A 53 24.79 -2.76 -3.56
N THR A 54 24.20 -2.82 -2.37
CA THR A 54 24.78 -2.21 -1.16
C THR A 54 26.16 -2.80 -0.85
N ALA A 55 26.28 -4.13 -0.89
CA ALA A 55 27.54 -4.82 -0.58
C ALA A 55 28.65 -4.44 -1.58
N GLU A 56 28.35 -4.43 -2.87
CA GLU A 56 29.26 -4.04 -3.93
C GLU A 56 29.67 -2.59 -3.81
N ARG A 57 28.71 -1.68 -3.66
CA ARG A 57 28.95 -0.24 -3.57
C ARG A 57 29.78 0.15 -2.34
N LEU A 58 29.49 -0.47 -1.18
CA LEU A 58 30.29 -0.25 0.03
C LEU A 58 31.70 -0.84 -0.06
N HIS A 59 31.88 -1.89 -0.86
CA HIS A 59 33.21 -2.46 -1.11
C HIS A 59 34.06 -1.58 -2.04
N GLU A 60 33.47 -1.08 -3.12
CA GLU A 60 34.17 -0.32 -4.16
C GLU A 60 34.35 1.15 -3.81
N ALA A 61 33.29 1.83 -3.41
CA ALA A 61 33.27 3.26 -3.14
C ALA A 61 33.42 3.58 -1.64
N GLY A 62 33.19 2.61 -0.76
CA GLY A 62 33.12 2.85 0.69
C GLY A 62 31.93 3.72 1.07
N GLY A 63 32.13 4.63 2.05
CA GLY A 63 31.07 5.55 2.50
C GLY A 63 29.96 4.86 3.28
N LYS A 64 28.72 5.31 3.08
CA LYS A 64 27.52 4.82 3.79
C LYS A 64 26.44 4.38 2.80
N SER A 65 25.62 3.40 3.21
CA SER A 65 24.38 3.08 2.53
C SER A 65 23.18 3.51 3.37
N LEU A 66 22.19 4.16 2.72
CA LEU A 66 20.93 4.55 3.33
C LEU A 66 19.79 3.79 2.67
N PHE A 67 19.07 3.00 3.45
CA PHE A 67 17.90 2.25 3.01
C PHE A 67 16.63 2.85 3.62
N LEU A 68 15.68 3.23 2.80
CA LEU A 68 14.42 3.83 3.23
C LEU A 68 13.25 2.89 3.02
N ALA A 69 12.52 2.59 4.10
CA ALA A 69 11.29 1.81 4.05
C ALA A 69 10.13 2.57 4.68
N PRO A 70 8.89 2.43 4.14
CA PRO A 70 7.77 3.30 4.53
C PRO A 70 7.26 3.10 5.95
N THR A 71 7.55 1.97 6.59
CA THR A 71 7.03 1.64 7.92
C THR A 71 8.12 1.11 8.86
N LYS A 72 7.94 1.32 10.18
CA LYS A 72 8.89 0.83 11.19
C LYS A 72 9.09 -0.70 11.17
N PRO A 73 8.04 -1.53 11.02
CA PRO A 73 8.23 -2.98 10.91
C PRO A 73 9.11 -3.37 9.73
N LEU A 74 8.93 -2.74 8.55
CA LEU A 74 9.80 -2.95 7.40
C LEU A 74 11.24 -2.57 7.67
N VAL A 75 11.45 -1.40 8.28
CA VAL A 75 12.80 -0.94 8.66
C VAL A 75 13.48 -1.97 9.54
N GLN A 76 12.77 -2.52 10.53
CA GLN A 76 13.32 -3.57 11.41
C GLN A 76 13.61 -4.86 10.65
N GLN A 77 12.68 -5.33 9.83
CA GLN A 77 12.83 -6.53 9.00
C GLN A 77 14.04 -6.43 8.06
N HIS A 78 14.20 -5.30 7.38
CA HIS A 78 15.36 -5.07 6.52
C HIS A 78 16.66 -5.00 7.32
N ALA A 79 16.65 -4.38 8.50
CA ALA A 79 17.83 -4.31 9.35
C ALA A 79 18.28 -5.70 9.82
N ASP A 80 17.33 -6.54 10.23
CA ASP A 80 17.63 -7.90 10.69
C ASP A 80 18.16 -8.74 9.51
N PHE A 81 17.55 -8.64 8.32
CA PHE A 81 18.03 -9.30 7.11
C PHE A 81 19.45 -8.85 6.70
N TYR A 82 19.76 -7.55 6.77
CA TYR A 82 21.08 -7.01 6.45
C TYR A 82 22.14 -7.44 7.46
N ARG A 83 21.81 -7.54 8.76
CA ARG A 83 22.73 -8.05 9.80
C ARG A 83 23.06 -9.52 9.62
N GLU A 84 22.06 -10.32 9.24
CA GLU A 84 22.29 -11.75 8.99
C GLU A 84 23.06 -12.00 7.70
N ALA A 85 22.87 -11.17 6.68
CA ALA A 85 23.41 -11.38 5.33
C ALA A 85 24.80 -10.79 5.12
N LEU A 86 25.20 -9.77 5.90
CA LEU A 86 26.46 -9.05 5.71
C LEU A 86 27.47 -9.34 6.82
N SER A 87 28.73 -9.40 6.44
CA SER A 87 29.87 -9.52 7.35
C SER A 87 30.30 -8.13 7.93
N ILE A 88 29.33 -7.21 8.08
CA ILE A 88 29.49 -5.90 8.70
C ILE A 88 29.06 -6.02 10.17
N PRO A 89 29.81 -5.42 11.15
CA PRO A 89 29.40 -5.46 12.55
C PRO A 89 28.00 -4.91 12.77
N ASP A 90 27.22 -5.55 13.65
CA ASP A 90 25.82 -5.19 13.92
C ASP A 90 25.64 -3.74 14.41
N ASP A 91 26.61 -3.21 15.12
CA ASP A 91 26.64 -1.85 15.63
C ASP A 91 26.91 -0.78 14.53
N GLU A 92 27.39 -1.19 13.36
CA GLU A 92 27.52 -0.35 12.17
C GLU A 92 26.25 -0.37 11.29
N ILE A 93 25.25 -1.24 11.59
CA ILE A 93 23.94 -1.33 10.90
C ILE A 93 22.87 -0.78 11.84
N VAL A 94 22.49 0.47 11.66
CA VAL A 94 21.63 1.19 12.60
C VAL A 94 20.22 1.42 12.04
N VAL A 95 19.26 1.52 12.97
CA VAL A 95 17.84 1.71 12.66
C VAL A 95 17.38 3.10 13.10
N PHE A 96 16.83 3.89 12.15
CA PHE A 96 16.28 5.21 12.43
C PHE A 96 14.75 5.20 12.29
N THR A 97 14.10 5.30 13.44
CA THR A 97 12.63 5.46 13.52
C THR A 97 12.28 6.59 14.50
N GLY A 98 10.99 6.92 14.60
CA GLY A 98 10.51 7.91 15.56
C GLY A 98 10.73 7.53 17.05
N ASP A 99 11.15 6.30 17.34
CA ASP A 99 11.43 5.84 18.70
C ASP A 99 12.84 6.24 19.17
N VAL A 100 13.76 6.48 18.22
CA VAL A 100 15.13 6.97 18.50
C VAL A 100 15.12 8.49 18.49
N ARG A 101 15.66 9.11 19.54
CA ARG A 101 15.70 10.58 19.63
C ARG A 101 16.61 11.19 18.55
N PRO A 102 16.31 12.41 18.07
CA PRO A 102 17.09 13.04 17.01
C PRO A 102 18.58 13.19 17.32
N ASP A 103 18.93 13.52 18.57
CA ASP A 103 20.32 13.68 18.97
C ASP A 103 21.07 12.33 19.04
N ASP A 104 20.36 11.26 19.45
CA ASP A 104 20.91 9.89 19.48
C ASP A 104 21.13 9.40 18.04
N ARG A 105 20.19 9.71 17.08
CA ARG A 105 20.37 9.39 15.67
C ARG A 105 21.55 10.12 15.04
N ALA A 106 21.75 11.40 15.37
CA ALA A 106 22.91 12.15 14.89
C ALA A 106 24.23 11.53 15.36
N ALA A 107 24.29 11.05 16.61
CA ALA A 107 25.48 10.37 17.13
C ALA A 107 25.71 9.01 16.44
N LEU A 108 24.65 8.21 16.25
CA LEU A 108 24.74 6.92 15.55
C LEU A 108 25.10 7.07 14.06
N TRP A 109 24.73 8.19 13.44
CA TRP A 109 25.04 8.46 12.04
C TRP A 109 26.53 8.52 11.76
N GLU A 110 27.33 9.05 12.69
CA GLU A 110 28.77 9.23 12.50
C GLU A 110 29.48 7.88 12.25
N ASP A 111 29.19 6.88 13.06
CA ASP A 111 29.85 5.58 13.03
C ASP A 111 29.15 4.54 12.13
N ALA A 112 27.91 4.79 11.71
CA ALA A 112 27.14 3.85 10.90
C ALA A 112 27.74 3.70 9.49
N ARG A 113 27.76 2.47 9.00
CA ARG A 113 28.01 2.13 7.58
C ARG A 113 26.71 1.95 6.82
N ILE A 114 25.68 1.37 7.47
CA ILE A 114 24.36 1.17 6.89
C ILE A 114 23.32 1.76 7.83
N VAL A 115 22.46 2.61 7.28
CA VAL A 115 21.34 3.20 8.00
C VAL A 115 20.06 2.75 7.34
N ILE A 116 19.17 2.08 8.09
CA ILE A 116 17.86 1.65 7.62
C ILE A 116 16.81 2.46 8.35
N ALA A 117 15.98 3.22 7.63
CA ALA A 117 15.21 4.30 8.23
C ALA A 117 13.79 4.45 7.66
N THR A 118 12.89 5.02 8.48
CA THR A 118 11.64 5.57 7.95
C THR A 118 11.91 6.96 7.33
N PRO A 119 11.30 7.29 6.17
CA PRO A 119 11.64 8.50 5.42
C PRO A 119 11.40 9.79 6.20
N GLN A 120 10.34 9.87 7.02
CA GLN A 120 10.00 11.08 7.77
C GLN A 120 11.05 11.47 8.83
N VAL A 121 11.76 10.48 9.42
CA VAL A 121 12.82 10.83 10.38
C VAL A 121 14.07 11.33 9.66
N VAL A 122 14.41 10.76 8.50
CA VAL A 122 15.53 11.22 7.67
C VAL A 122 15.27 12.63 7.13
N GLU A 123 14.08 12.88 6.59
CA GLU A 123 13.64 14.21 6.17
C GLU A 123 13.80 15.25 7.29
N ASN A 124 13.27 14.94 8.49
CA ASN A 124 13.36 15.81 9.65
C ASN A 124 14.82 16.06 10.11
N ASP A 125 15.68 15.06 10.02
CA ASP A 125 17.08 15.18 10.41
C ASP A 125 17.90 15.96 9.36
N LEU A 126 17.59 15.84 8.07
CA LEU A 126 18.13 16.65 6.99
C LEU A 126 17.71 18.13 7.11
N VAL A 127 16.41 18.39 7.33
CA VAL A 127 15.89 19.76 7.57
C VAL A 127 16.53 20.37 8.82
N GLY A 128 16.77 19.56 9.85
CA GLY A 128 17.45 19.97 11.07
C GLY A 128 18.96 20.07 10.98
N ASN A 129 19.58 19.77 9.82
CA ASN A 129 21.04 19.68 9.60
C ASN A 129 21.75 18.79 10.66
N ARG A 130 21.13 17.68 11.06
CA ARG A 130 21.68 16.69 12.00
C ARG A 130 22.49 15.61 11.32
N ILE A 131 22.15 15.32 10.07
CA ILE A 131 22.84 14.33 9.22
C ILE A 131 23.20 15.00 7.87
N SER A 132 24.19 14.43 7.18
CA SER A 132 24.62 14.86 5.85
C SER A 132 24.65 13.66 4.91
N LEU A 133 24.14 13.82 3.69
CA LEU A 133 24.11 12.76 2.68
C LEU A 133 25.41 12.72 1.83
N ARG A 134 26.39 13.58 2.15
CA ARG A 134 27.61 13.72 1.35
C ARG A 134 28.39 12.41 1.16
N ASP A 135 28.47 11.63 2.24
CA ASP A 135 29.25 10.39 2.26
C ASP A 135 28.36 9.15 2.04
N VAL A 136 27.08 9.35 1.67
CA VAL A 136 26.17 8.26 1.27
C VAL A 136 26.46 7.93 -0.19
N THR A 137 26.94 6.72 -0.44
CA THR A 137 27.30 6.22 -1.77
C THR A 137 26.23 5.33 -2.39
N HIS A 138 25.24 4.88 -1.59
CA HIS A 138 24.09 4.14 -2.08
C HIS A 138 22.82 4.52 -1.29
N LEU A 139 21.75 4.86 -2.01
CA LEU A 139 20.43 5.16 -1.45
C LEU A 139 19.37 4.24 -2.06
N THR A 140 18.71 3.45 -1.21
CA THR A 140 17.62 2.57 -1.61
C THR A 140 16.27 3.11 -1.16
N PHE A 141 15.30 3.13 -2.06
CA PHE A 141 13.89 3.43 -1.80
C PHE A 141 13.04 2.17 -1.95
N ASP A 142 12.60 1.58 -0.86
CA ASP A 142 11.64 0.48 -0.88
C ASP A 142 10.21 1.01 -1.05
N GLU A 143 9.38 0.26 -1.80
CA GLU A 143 8.04 0.71 -2.22
C GLU A 143 8.08 2.11 -2.86
N CYS A 144 8.99 2.30 -3.81
CA CYS A 144 9.32 3.59 -4.43
C CYS A 144 8.15 4.25 -5.17
N HIS A 145 7.08 3.52 -5.51
CA HIS A 145 5.81 4.08 -6.03
C HIS A 145 5.19 5.15 -5.13
N ARG A 146 5.63 5.27 -3.87
CA ARG A 146 5.23 6.33 -2.94
C ARG A 146 5.91 7.67 -3.19
N ALA A 147 6.90 7.73 -4.06
CA ALA A 147 7.64 8.97 -4.36
C ALA A 147 6.81 9.93 -5.23
N THR A 148 5.66 10.36 -4.72
CA THR A 148 4.74 11.28 -5.38
C THR A 148 4.29 12.39 -4.45
N GLY A 149 4.00 13.58 -4.99
CA GLY A 149 3.51 14.74 -4.23
C GLY A 149 4.50 15.18 -3.14
N ASP A 150 4.00 15.38 -1.92
CA ASP A 150 4.79 15.85 -0.76
C ASP A 150 5.36 14.68 0.09
N TYR A 151 5.49 13.48 -0.47
CA TYR A 151 6.05 12.36 0.29
C TYR A 151 7.56 12.52 0.51
N ALA A 152 8.05 12.21 1.70
CA ALA A 152 9.42 12.47 2.12
C ALA A 152 10.52 11.89 1.19
N TYR A 153 10.23 10.87 0.40
CA TYR A 153 11.15 10.31 -0.60
C TYR A 153 11.59 11.37 -1.61
N VAL A 154 10.68 12.20 -2.09
CA VAL A 154 10.96 13.24 -3.10
C VAL A 154 11.99 14.22 -2.57
N TYR A 155 11.77 14.75 -1.36
CA TYR A 155 12.72 15.68 -0.74
C TYR A 155 14.08 15.04 -0.46
N ILE A 156 14.11 13.78 0.02
CA ILE A 156 15.35 13.08 0.33
C ILE A 156 16.16 12.83 -0.96
N ALA A 157 15.50 12.41 -2.05
CA ALA A 157 16.15 12.20 -3.34
C ALA A 157 16.74 13.49 -3.90
N GLU A 158 15.98 14.61 -3.88
CA GLU A 158 16.48 15.94 -4.30
C GLU A 158 17.73 16.33 -3.50
N ARG A 159 17.71 16.16 -2.17
CA ARG A 159 18.85 16.46 -1.30
C ARG A 159 20.03 15.54 -1.56
N TYR A 160 19.77 14.24 -1.82
CA TYR A 160 20.82 13.26 -2.09
C TYR A 160 21.58 13.58 -3.37
N HIS A 161 20.87 13.82 -4.48
CA HIS A 161 21.51 14.21 -5.75
C HIS A 161 22.27 15.55 -5.65
N ALA A 162 21.84 16.45 -4.76
CA ALA A 162 22.54 17.73 -4.57
C ALA A 162 23.79 17.62 -3.67
N ASP A 163 23.77 16.77 -2.66
CA ASP A 163 24.74 16.75 -1.56
C ASP A 163 25.78 15.62 -1.68
N ALA A 164 25.38 14.44 -2.22
CA ALA A 164 26.24 13.27 -2.30
C ALA A 164 27.43 13.47 -3.25
N ALA A 165 28.61 12.97 -2.83
CA ALA A 165 29.82 13.08 -3.65
C ALA A 165 29.83 12.08 -4.81
N ASP A 166 29.24 10.91 -4.62
CA ASP A 166 29.18 9.82 -5.60
C ASP A 166 27.83 9.06 -5.44
N PRO A 167 26.72 9.65 -5.95
CA PRO A 167 25.39 9.13 -5.73
C PRO A 167 25.07 7.89 -6.58
N LEU A 168 24.40 6.90 -5.98
CA LEU A 168 23.75 5.80 -6.65
C LEU A 168 22.38 5.54 -6.00
N VAL A 169 21.30 5.49 -6.81
CA VAL A 169 19.93 5.28 -6.33
C VAL A 169 19.36 3.99 -6.87
N THR A 170 18.80 3.17 -5.97
CA THR A 170 17.99 2.01 -6.32
C THR A 170 16.57 2.21 -5.83
N GLY A 171 15.60 2.35 -6.74
CA GLY A 171 14.19 2.32 -6.44
C GLY A 171 13.66 0.90 -6.56
N MET A 172 12.88 0.41 -5.60
CA MET A 172 12.30 -0.94 -5.65
C MET A 172 10.80 -0.90 -5.51
N SER A 173 10.09 -1.62 -6.36
CA SER A 173 8.64 -1.84 -6.22
C SER A 173 8.21 -3.14 -6.91
N ALA A 174 7.12 -3.74 -6.44
CA ALA A 174 6.43 -4.80 -7.18
C ALA A 174 5.45 -4.22 -8.22
N SER A 175 5.07 -2.94 -8.04
CA SER A 175 4.12 -2.23 -8.89
C SER A 175 4.44 -0.73 -8.84
N PRO A 176 5.30 -0.24 -9.73
CA PRO A 176 5.87 1.10 -9.67
C PRO A 176 4.86 2.22 -9.95
N GLY A 177 3.74 1.93 -10.60
CA GLY A 177 2.65 2.85 -10.90
C GLY A 177 1.47 2.14 -11.54
N GLY A 178 0.33 2.81 -11.64
CA GLY A 178 -0.88 2.32 -12.31
C GLY A 178 -0.94 2.63 -13.80
N ASP A 179 -0.09 3.55 -14.26
CA ASP A 179 0.08 3.94 -15.67
C ASP A 179 1.50 4.50 -15.88
N THR A 180 1.87 4.66 -17.16
CA THR A 180 3.21 5.13 -17.56
C THR A 180 3.54 6.50 -16.97
N GLU A 181 2.58 7.43 -16.91
CA GLU A 181 2.74 8.78 -16.37
C GLU A 181 3.08 8.75 -14.87
N GLU A 182 2.47 7.82 -14.11
CA GLU A 182 2.80 7.60 -12.70
C GLU A 182 4.22 7.03 -12.53
N ILE A 183 4.64 6.09 -13.39
CA ILE A 183 5.99 5.51 -13.37
C ILE A 183 7.05 6.56 -13.72
N GLU A 184 6.83 7.33 -14.80
CA GLU A 184 7.70 8.45 -15.18
C GLU A 184 7.84 9.47 -14.05
N THR A 185 6.73 9.81 -13.40
CA THR A 185 6.74 10.72 -12.24
C THR A 185 7.60 10.18 -11.09
N VAL A 186 7.55 8.88 -10.81
CA VAL A 186 8.39 8.25 -9.77
C VAL A 186 9.86 8.29 -10.17
N CYS A 187 10.17 7.96 -11.42
CA CYS A 187 11.54 8.01 -11.94
C CYS A 187 12.12 9.44 -11.89
N GLU A 188 11.36 10.45 -12.35
CA GLU A 188 11.75 11.85 -12.29
C GLU A 188 12.01 12.32 -10.86
N ASN A 189 11.08 12.01 -9.93
CA ASN A 189 11.17 12.43 -8.53
C ASN A 189 12.34 11.80 -7.77
N LEU A 190 12.77 10.60 -8.16
CA LEU A 190 13.89 9.89 -7.54
C LEU A 190 15.20 10.00 -8.33
N GLY A 191 15.16 10.58 -9.54
CA GLY A 191 16.32 10.71 -10.43
C GLY A 191 16.78 9.37 -11.00
N LEU A 192 15.85 8.42 -11.22
CA LEU A 192 16.12 7.11 -11.83
C LEU A 192 16.20 7.27 -13.36
N VAL A 193 17.21 6.68 -13.97
CA VAL A 193 17.48 6.79 -15.40
C VAL A 193 17.34 5.45 -16.13
N ASN A 194 17.43 4.35 -15.39
CA ASN A 194 17.24 2.99 -15.90
C ASN A 194 16.01 2.32 -15.24
N VAL A 195 15.35 1.41 -15.96
CA VAL A 195 14.18 0.68 -15.47
C VAL A 195 14.33 -0.80 -15.80
N GLU A 196 14.61 -1.60 -14.80
CA GLU A 196 14.71 -3.05 -14.90
C GLU A 196 13.40 -3.73 -14.49
N VAL A 197 12.83 -4.53 -15.36
CA VAL A 197 11.54 -5.20 -15.13
C VAL A 197 11.68 -6.71 -15.30
N MET A 198 11.41 -7.45 -14.23
CA MET A 198 11.21 -8.90 -14.28
C MET A 198 9.76 -9.23 -13.92
N THR A 199 9.16 -10.10 -14.68
CA THR A 199 7.79 -10.59 -14.52
C THR A 199 7.77 -12.06 -14.11
N GLU A 200 6.62 -12.57 -13.67
CA GLU A 200 6.46 -13.99 -13.36
C GLU A 200 6.59 -14.89 -14.60
N GLU A 201 6.41 -14.33 -15.81
CA GLU A 201 6.50 -15.04 -17.09
C GLU A 201 7.94 -15.17 -17.60
N ASP A 202 8.91 -14.50 -16.97
CA ASP A 202 10.32 -14.58 -17.36
C ASP A 202 10.91 -15.94 -16.97
N ALA A 203 11.59 -16.59 -17.93
CA ALA A 203 12.08 -17.96 -17.77
C ALA A 203 13.00 -18.17 -16.55
N ASP A 204 13.77 -17.15 -16.17
CA ASP A 204 14.63 -17.20 -14.98
C ASP A 204 13.86 -16.95 -13.67
N VAL A 205 12.61 -16.47 -13.74
CA VAL A 205 11.72 -16.17 -12.61
C VAL A 205 10.69 -17.28 -12.40
N ASP A 206 10.16 -17.86 -13.49
CA ASP A 206 9.15 -18.92 -13.49
C ASP A 206 9.56 -20.14 -12.62
N GLU A 207 10.86 -20.46 -12.59
CA GLU A 207 11.40 -21.54 -11.72
C GLU A 207 11.17 -21.31 -10.21
N TYR A 208 10.93 -20.04 -9.80
CA TYR A 208 10.80 -19.61 -8.40
C TYR A 208 9.41 -19.08 -8.06
N THR A 209 8.48 -19.16 -9.00
CA THR A 209 7.07 -18.77 -8.80
C THR A 209 6.18 -20.00 -8.81
N HIS A 210 5.13 -19.96 -8.02
CA HIS A 210 4.08 -20.97 -8.03
C HIS A 210 2.78 -20.32 -8.50
N ASP A 211 2.04 -21.02 -9.33
CA ASP A 211 0.73 -20.56 -9.79
C ASP A 211 -0.18 -20.30 -8.59
N THR A 212 -0.74 -19.10 -8.57
CA THR A 212 -1.72 -18.73 -7.55
C THR A 212 -3.12 -18.83 -8.17
N ASP A 213 -3.92 -19.80 -7.74
CA ASP A 213 -5.32 -19.93 -8.17
C ASP A 213 -6.18 -18.82 -7.53
N VAL A 214 -6.64 -17.86 -8.33
CA VAL A 214 -7.52 -16.77 -7.89
C VAL A 214 -8.97 -17.13 -8.17
N ARG A 215 -9.68 -17.56 -7.14
CA ARG A 215 -11.09 -17.95 -7.22
C ARG A 215 -12.00 -16.80 -6.81
N TRP A 216 -12.99 -16.52 -7.65
CA TRP A 216 -14.03 -15.53 -7.40
C TRP A 216 -15.30 -16.20 -6.92
N GLU A 217 -15.72 -15.83 -5.71
CA GLU A 217 -16.90 -16.40 -5.07
C GLU A 217 -18.02 -15.37 -4.97
N GLN A 218 -19.07 -15.58 -5.73
CA GLN A 218 -20.24 -14.72 -5.74
C GLN A 218 -21.20 -15.07 -4.60
N VAL A 219 -21.80 -14.06 -4.00
CA VAL A 219 -22.85 -14.20 -2.99
C VAL A 219 -24.03 -13.28 -3.35
N THR A 220 -25.23 -13.78 -3.17
CA THR A 220 -26.45 -13.00 -3.36
C THR A 220 -26.88 -12.38 -2.04
N LEU A 221 -27.15 -11.07 -2.02
CA LEU A 221 -27.61 -10.36 -0.83
C LEU A 221 -29.12 -10.65 -0.60
N PRO A 222 -29.56 -10.84 0.67
CA PRO A 222 -30.97 -10.99 1.01
C PRO A 222 -31.79 -9.72 0.68
N ASP A 223 -33.07 -9.90 0.39
CA ASP A 223 -34.00 -8.80 0.08
C ASP A 223 -34.07 -7.75 1.20
N GLU A 224 -33.94 -8.18 2.46
CA GLU A 224 -33.93 -7.30 3.63
C GLU A 224 -32.72 -6.34 3.61
N VAL A 225 -31.54 -6.84 3.17
CA VAL A 225 -30.32 -6.04 3.04
C VAL A 225 -30.46 -5.08 1.85
N LEU A 226 -30.98 -5.58 0.72
CA LEU A 226 -31.25 -4.75 -0.46
C LEU A 226 -32.27 -3.64 -0.15
N ALA A 227 -33.29 -3.90 0.68
CA ALA A 227 -34.26 -2.90 1.11
C ALA A 227 -33.66 -1.78 1.98
N ILE A 228 -32.56 -2.02 2.68
CA ILE A 228 -31.78 -0.97 3.37
C ILE A 228 -31.09 -0.08 2.35
N ARG A 229 -30.42 -0.68 1.38
CA ARG A 229 -29.76 0.01 0.26
C ARG A 229 -30.72 0.89 -0.50
N ASP A 230 -31.86 0.35 -0.89
CA ASP A 230 -32.85 1.03 -1.73
C ASP A 230 -33.45 2.26 -1.01
N ALA A 231 -33.74 2.13 0.28
CA ALA A 231 -34.21 3.27 1.08
C ALA A 231 -33.15 4.41 1.17
N LEU A 232 -31.86 4.07 1.22
CA LEU A 232 -30.78 5.05 1.20
C LEU A 232 -30.62 5.68 -0.19
N ASN A 233 -30.69 4.89 -1.25
CA ASN A 233 -30.62 5.36 -2.63
C ASN A 233 -31.74 6.31 -3.01
N GLU A 234 -32.96 6.11 -2.51
CA GLU A 234 -34.05 7.09 -2.67
C GLU A 234 -33.69 8.45 -2.08
N VAL A 235 -33.07 8.49 -0.88
CA VAL A 235 -32.64 9.76 -0.27
C VAL A 235 -31.51 10.39 -1.06
N ILE A 236 -30.56 9.60 -1.55
CA ILE A 236 -29.48 10.10 -2.42
C ILE A 236 -30.07 10.77 -3.66
N THR A 237 -31.03 10.12 -4.30
CA THR A 237 -31.73 10.65 -5.48
C THR A 237 -32.41 12.01 -5.15
N ASP A 238 -33.14 12.10 -4.04
CA ASP A 238 -33.77 13.37 -3.59
C ASP A 238 -32.71 14.48 -3.35
N ARG A 239 -31.51 14.14 -2.85
CA ARG A 239 -30.42 15.10 -2.64
C ARG A 239 -29.78 15.52 -3.95
N LEU A 240 -29.64 14.59 -4.89
CA LEU A 240 -29.11 14.87 -6.23
C LEU A 240 -30.06 15.75 -7.04
N GLU A 241 -31.38 15.59 -6.92
CA GLU A 241 -32.38 16.50 -7.51
C GLU A 241 -32.18 17.93 -7.02
N LYS A 242 -31.91 18.12 -5.71
CA LYS A 242 -31.57 19.44 -5.15
C LYS A 242 -30.29 20.00 -5.75
N LEU A 243 -29.22 19.18 -5.86
CA LEU A 243 -27.97 19.63 -6.48
C LEU A 243 -28.15 19.93 -7.97
N LYS A 244 -29.00 19.18 -8.67
CA LYS A 244 -29.36 19.43 -10.07
C LYS A 244 -30.12 20.76 -10.22
N SER A 245 -31.05 21.07 -9.32
CA SER A 245 -31.76 22.36 -9.34
C SER A 245 -30.84 23.57 -9.09
N LEU A 246 -29.69 23.37 -8.42
CA LEU A 246 -28.64 24.37 -8.23
C LEU A 246 -27.63 24.39 -9.40
N GLY A 247 -27.83 23.59 -10.44
CA GLY A 247 -26.94 23.51 -11.60
C GLY A 247 -25.59 22.84 -11.33
N VAL A 248 -25.46 22.07 -10.24
CA VAL A 248 -24.20 21.43 -9.81
C VAL A 248 -23.98 20.08 -10.51
N THR A 249 -25.05 19.38 -10.87
CA THR A 249 -25.01 18.09 -11.55
C THR A 249 -26.15 17.97 -12.55
N ASN A 250 -25.98 17.08 -13.53
CA ASN A 250 -27.06 16.74 -14.48
C ASN A 250 -27.69 15.36 -14.18
N THR A 251 -27.07 14.57 -13.30
CA THR A 251 -27.55 13.24 -12.94
C THR A 251 -28.27 13.22 -11.60
N THR A 252 -29.25 12.35 -11.47
CA THR A 252 -29.93 12.00 -10.21
C THR A 252 -29.74 10.52 -9.87
N ASN A 253 -28.91 9.81 -10.65
CA ASN A 253 -28.57 8.42 -10.39
C ASN A 253 -27.78 8.33 -9.07
N PRO A 254 -28.21 7.52 -8.09
CA PRO A 254 -27.49 7.32 -6.81
C PRO A 254 -26.15 6.61 -6.97
N ASP A 255 -25.95 5.89 -8.07
CA ASP A 255 -24.69 5.22 -8.37
C ASP A 255 -23.70 6.19 -9.00
N LEU A 256 -23.00 6.92 -8.14
CA LEU A 256 -22.02 7.95 -8.49
C LEU A 256 -20.60 7.48 -8.30
N SER A 257 -19.74 7.78 -9.26
CA SER A 257 -18.29 7.60 -9.10
C SER A 257 -17.70 8.64 -8.12
N GLN A 258 -16.55 8.34 -7.54
CA GLN A 258 -15.80 9.31 -6.72
C GLN A 258 -15.40 10.55 -7.54
N LYS A 259 -15.10 10.36 -8.84
CA LYS A 259 -14.80 11.44 -9.79
C LYS A 259 -15.97 12.42 -9.93
N ASP A 260 -17.20 11.90 -10.04
CA ASP A 260 -18.40 12.74 -10.13
C ASP A 260 -18.61 13.56 -8.86
N LEU A 261 -18.44 12.94 -7.70
CA LEU A 261 -18.54 13.61 -6.41
C LEU A 261 -17.48 14.71 -6.24
N ASN A 262 -16.24 14.43 -6.63
CA ASN A 262 -15.15 15.41 -6.61
C ASN A 262 -15.42 16.57 -7.58
N LYS A 263 -15.96 16.29 -8.77
CA LYS A 263 -16.36 17.32 -9.74
C LYS A 263 -17.45 18.24 -9.18
N MET A 264 -18.48 17.67 -8.54
CA MET A 264 -19.54 18.45 -7.87
C MET A 264 -18.96 19.32 -6.74
N ARG A 265 -18.06 18.77 -5.91
CA ARG A 265 -17.38 19.51 -4.84
C ARG A 265 -16.56 20.68 -5.39
N GLY A 266 -15.81 20.48 -6.47
CA GLY A 266 -15.02 21.52 -7.12
C GLY A 266 -15.92 22.65 -7.69
N GLN A 267 -17.08 22.31 -8.26
CA GLN A 267 -18.05 23.29 -8.75
C GLN A 267 -18.68 24.09 -7.60
N LEU A 268 -19.08 23.42 -6.52
CA LEU A 268 -19.62 24.06 -5.34
C LEU A 268 -18.61 24.98 -4.65
N LYS A 269 -17.33 24.59 -4.60
CA LYS A 269 -16.26 25.44 -4.08
C LYS A 269 -16.16 26.75 -4.90
N ARG A 270 -16.13 26.63 -6.23
CA ARG A 270 -16.12 27.83 -7.12
C ARG A 270 -17.33 28.73 -6.89
N MET A 271 -18.52 28.17 -6.67
CA MET A 271 -19.73 28.97 -6.34
C MET A 271 -19.58 29.68 -4.99
N MET A 272 -18.97 29.04 -3.99
CA MET A 272 -18.70 29.66 -2.68
C MET A 272 -17.63 30.75 -2.79
N ASP A 273 -16.56 30.56 -3.56
CA ASP A 273 -15.50 31.52 -3.81
C ASP A 273 -16.05 32.80 -4.56
N ASN A 274 -17.16 32.63 -5.28
CA ASN A 274 -17.91 33.73 -5.94
C ASN A 274 -19.05 34.30 -5.07
N ASP A 275 -19.05 34.05 -3.76
CA ASP A 275 -20.06 34.52 -2.78
C ASP A 275 -21.52 34.14 -3.11
N GLN A 276 -21.73 33.07 -3.87
CA GLN A 276 -23.06 32.56 -4.17
C GLN A 276 -23.63 31.78 -2.99
N SER A 277 -24.74 32.24 -2.42
CA SER A 277 -25.40 31.59 -1.27
C SER A 277 -25.77 30.12 -1.53
N ASP A 278 -26.04 29.78 -2.79
CA ASP A 278 -26.42 28.43 -3.22
C ASP A 278 -25.22 27.47 -3.20
N GLY A 279 -23.97 27.96 -3.29
CA GLY A 279 -22.77 27.20 -3.07
C GLY A 279 -22.70 26.56 -1.68
N TYR A 280 -23.01 27.35 -0.63
CA TYR A 280 -23.06 26.88 0.76
C TYR A 280 -24.16 25.85 1.02
N LYS A 281 -25.36 26.08 0.44
CA LYS A 281 -26.50 25.14 0.52
C LYS A 281 -26.15 23.84 -0.20
N GLY A 282 -25.61 23.95 -1.41
CA GLY A 282 -25.16 22.80 -2.20
C GLY A 282 -24.07 22.00 -1.53
N MET A 283 -23.05 22.64 -0.95
CA MET A 283 -21.96 21.97 -0.24
C MET A 283 -22.49 21.14 0.95
N SER A 284 -23.45 21.69 1.70
CA SER A 284 -24.08 20.95 2.79
C SER A 284 -24.92 19.76 2.28
N THR A 285 -25.59 19.88 1.14
CA THR A 285 -26.34 18.77 0.51
C THR A 285 -25.39 17.72 -0.06
N HIS A 286 -24.28 18.14 -0.68
CA HIS A 286 -23.22 17.24 -1.13
C HIS A 286 -22.62 16.42 0.03
N ALA A 287 -22.41 17.04 1.19
CA ALA A 287 -21.94 16.33 2.39
C ALA A 287 -22.96 15.27 2.87
N GLU A 288 -24.28 15.50 2.69
CA GLU A 288 -25.29 14.46 2.96
C GLU A 288 -25.17 13.30 1.96
N VAL A 289 -25.01 13.59 0.66
CA VAL A 289 -24.81 12.57 -0.38
C VAL A 289 -23.58 11.71 -0.07
N MET A 290 -22.45 12.33 0.31
CA MET A 290 -21.23 11.59 0.68
C MET A 290 -21.48 10.62 1.84
N LYS A 291 -22.17 11.06 2.89
CA LYS A 291 -22.48 10.22 4.05
C LYS A 291 -23.43 9.07 3.72
N LEU A 292 -24.47 9.35 2.94
CA LEU A 292 -25.44 8.35 2.49
C LEU A 292 -24.79 7.31 1.56
N ARG A 293 -23.98 7.78 0.62
CA ARG A 293 -23.22 6.89 -0.28
C ARG A 293 -22.31 5.93 0.52
N ARG A 294 -21.61 6.46 1.56
CA ARG A 294 -20.80 5.60 2.44
C ARG A 294 -21.66 4.56 3.17
N ALA A 295 -22.87 4.93 3.63
CA ALA A 295 -23.78 3.96 4.23
C ALA A 295 -24.24 2.90 3.23
N THR A 296 -24.58 3.30 1.99
CA THR A 296 -24.97 2.36 0.91
C THR A 296 -23.79 1.41 0.57
N GLU A 297 -22.59 1.93 0.44
CA GLU A 297 -21.38 1.13 0.20
C GLU A 297 -21.18 0.08 1.30
N LEU A 298 -21.33 0.47 2.59
CA LEU A 298 -21.23 -0.47 3.70
C LEU A 298 -22.29 -1.57 3.65
N VAL A 299 -23.51 -1.24 3.21
CA VAL A 299 -24.59 -2.25 3.01
C VAL A 299 -24.22 -3.26 1.93
N GLU A 300 -23.69 -2.78 0.82
CA GLU A 300 -23.42 -3.58 -0.38
C GLU A 300 -22.17 -4.44 -0.24
N THR A 301 -21.08 -3.84 0.26
CA THR A 301 -19.75 -4.47 0.18
C THR A 301 -19.26 -5.04 1.50
N GLN A 302 -19.78 -4.54 2.63
CA GLN A 302 -19.26 -4.87 3.97
C GLN A 302 -20.23 -5.75 4.76
N SER A 303 -20.95 -5.19 5.72
CA SER A 303 -21.90 -5.92 6.56
C SER A 303 -22.99 -5.01 7.13
N VAL A 304 -24.10 -5.60 7.58
CA VAL A 304 -25.15 -4.87 8.28
C VAL A 304 -24.66 -4.36 9.63
N GLU A 305 -23.75 -5.06 10.30
CA GLU A 305 -23.07 -4.65 11.54
C GLU A 305 -22.29 -3.37 11.34
N SER A 306 -21.51 -3.27 10.25
CA SER A 306 -20.76 -2.06 9.90
C SER A 306 -21.70 -0.88 9.65
N VAL A 307 -22.85 -1.11 9.02
CA VAL A 307 -23.89 -0.09 8.80
C VAL A 307 -24.52 0.37 10.11
N ARG A 308 -24.84 -0.55 11.04
CA ARG A 308 -25.36 -0.23 12.37
C ARG A 308 -24.41 0.68 13.14
N ARG A 309 -23.13 0.30 13.23
CA ARG A 309 -22.06 1.09 13.88
C ARG A 309 -21.91 2.46 13.21
N TYR A 310 -21.93 2.51 11.89
CA TYR A 310 -21.87 3.76 11.15
C TYR A 310 -23.06 4.69 11.48
N PHE A 311 -24.28 4.18 11.51
CA PHE A 311 -25.47 4.97 11.85
C PHE A 311 -25.45 5.44 13.32
N GLU A 312 -24.96 4.64 14.23
CA GLU A 312 -24.78 5.03 15.63
C GLU A 312 -23.83 6.23 15.76
N ARG A 313 -22.65 6.14 15.15
CA ARG A 313 -21.72 7.28 15.07
C ARG A 313 -22.34 8.53 14.43
N GLN A 314 -23.14 8.37 13.37
CA GLN A 314 -23.82 9.52 12.76
C GLN A 314 -24.90 10.12 13.67
N ARG A 315 -25.59 9.31 14.49
CA ARG A 315 -26.53 9.79 15.52
C ARG A 315 -25.80 10.56 16.62
N GLU A 316 -24.69 10.07 17.09
CA GLU A 316 -23.86 10.74 18.09
C GLU A 316 -23.28 12.04 17.56
N ALA A 317 -22.68 12.00 16.35
CA ALA A 317 -22.19 13.19 15.68
C ALA A 317 -23.30 14.26 15.46
N ALA A 318 -24.54 13.84 15.20
CA ALA A 318 -25.67 14.76 15.04
C ALA A 318 -26.13 15.39 16.38
N ARG A 319 -25.83 14.78 17.53
CA ARG A 319 -26.16 15.27 18.87
C ARG A 319 -25.05 16.15 19.48
N SER A 320 -23.83 16.10 18.95
CA SER A 320 -22.69 16.86 19.47
C SER A 320 -22.90 18.37 19.36
N SER A 321 -22.27 19.15 20.22
CA SER A 321 -22.38 20.63 20.25
C SER A 321 -21.85 21.30 18.99
N GLY A 322 -20.98 20.62 18.21
CA GLY A 322 -20.44 21.05 16.91
C GLY A 322 -21.07 20.37 15.70
N ALA A 323 -22.24 19.74 15.86
CA ALA A 323 -22.85 18.90 14.84
C ALA A 323 -23.03 19.61 13.48
N SER A 324 -22.56 18.95 12.41
CA SER A 324 -22.78 19.46 11.05
C SER A 324 -24.27 19.42 10.69
N LYS A 325 -24.74 20.45 9.97
CA LYS A 325 -26.11 20.48 9.45
C LYS A 325 -26.42 19.26 8.55
N ALA A 326 -25.42 18.73 7.87
CA ALA A 326 -25.54 17.53 7.04
C ALA A 326 -25.85 16.29 7.89
N SER A 327 -25.10 16.04 8.99
CA SER A 327 -25.38 14.92 9.89
C SER A 327 -26.77 15.04 10.54
N GLN A 328 -27.13 16.24 11.02
CA GLN A 328 -28.43 16.46 11.61
C GLN A 328 -29.60 16.17 10.65
N ARG A 329 -29.51 16.66 9.40
CA ARG A 329 -30.56 16.44 8.39
C ARG A 329 -30.63 14.99 7.94
N MET A 330 -29.47 14.34 7.76
CA MET A 330 -29.41 12.93 7.39
C MET A 330 -30.12 12.05 8.42
N VAL A 331 -29.77 12.19 9.69
CA VAL A 331 -30.37 11.40 10.79
C VAL A 331 -31.85 11.75 11.02
N ALA A 332 -32.27 12.97 10.71
CA ALA A 332 -33.65 13.40 10.84
C ALA A 332 -34.57 12.92 9.70
N ASP A 333 -34.00 12.50 8.56
CA ASP A 333 -34.76 12.08 7.39
C ASP A 333 -35.57 10.79 7.69
N PRO A 334 -36.90 10.76 7.37
CA PRO A 334 -37.73 9.60 7.65
C PRO A 334 -37.30 8.31 6.96
N LYS A 335 -36.81 8.40 5.71
CA LYS A 335 -36.34 7.24 4.94
C LYS A 335 -35.00 6.72 5.49
N VAL A 336 -34.09 7.62 5.92
CA VAL A 336 -32.85 7.23 6.61
C VAL A 336 -33.17 6.53 7.93
N ARG A 337 -34.15 7.04 8.70
CA ARG A 337 -34.61 6.37 9.93
C ARG A 337 -35.26 5.00 9.66
N GLU A 338 -35.90 4.84 8.52
CA GLU A 338 -36.41 3.54 8.10
C GLU A 338 -35.28 2.59 7.78
N ALA A 339 -34.27 3.01 6.99
CA ALA A 339 -33.08 2.22 6.72
C ALA A 339 -32.34 1.83 8.01
N MET A 340 -32.20 2.75 8.96
CA MET A 340 -31.63 2.48 10.29
C MET A 340 -32.41 1.38 11.05
N ARG A 341 -33.76 1.47 11.06
CA ARG A 341 -34.60 0.45 11.73
C ARG A 341 -34.49 -0.90 11.06
N LYS A 342 -34.50 -0.94 9.71
CA LYS A 342 -34.31 -2.18 8.96
C LYS A 342 -32.94 -2.82 9.29
N ALA A 343 -31.88 -2.01 9.35
CA ALA A 343 -30.56 -2.48 9.74
C ALA A 343 -30.54 -3.00 11.19
N GLU A 344 -31.19 -2.30 12.14
CA GLU A 344 -31.28 -2.71 13.54
C GLU A 344 -32.09 -4.01 13.73
N SER A 345 -33.15 -4.21 12.92
CA SER A 345 -34.04 -5.39 13.02
C SER A 345 -33.56 -6.59 12.20
N PHE A 346 -32.48 -6.49 11.43
CA PHE A 346 -31.94 -7.59 10.66
C PHE A 346 -31.18 -8.57 11.58
N ASP A 347 -31.76 -9.73 11.83
CA ASP A 347 -31.17 -10.80 12.65
C ASP A 347 -30.41 -11.86 11.82
N GLY A 348 -30.42 -11.72 10.48
CA GLY A 348 -29.75 -12.63 9.56
C GLY A 348 -28.23 -12.46 9.56
N LEU A 349 -27.54 -13.49 9.13
CA LEU A 349 -26.11 -13.44 8.89
C LEU A 349 -25.84 -12.92 7.46
N HIS A 350 -24.91 -11.98 7.33
CA HIS A 350 -24.49 -11.53 6.00
C HIS A 350 -23.87 -12.70 5.21
N PRO A 351 -24.27 -12.93 3.93
CA PRO A 351 -23.82 -14.08 3.14
C PRO A 351 -22.31 -14.23 3.05
N LYS A 352 -21.56 -13.14 2.96
CA LYS A 352 -20.08 -13.16 2.94
C LYS A 352 -19.50 -13.74 4.24
N PHE A 353 -20.12 -13.51 5.41
CA PHE A 353 -19.67 -14.11 6.68
C PHE A 353 -19.78 -15.64 6.63
N SER A 354 -20.95 -16.15 6.16
CA SER A 354 -21.16 -17.58 5.99
C SER A 354 -20.17 -18.19 5.01
N LYS A 355 -19.90 -17.49 3.88
CA LYS A 355 -18.97 -17.96 2.86
C LYS A 355 -17.54 -17.98 3.38
N ALA A 356 -17.10 -16.93 4.07
CA ALA A 356 -15.77 -16.87 4.70
C ALA A 356 -15.57 -18.04 5.68
N ARG A 357 -16.57 -18.33 6.55
CA ARG A 357 -16.50 -19.47 7.47
C ARG A 357 -16.39 -20.81 6.74
N ILE A 358 -17.12 -20.98 5.64
CA ILE A 358 -17.08 -22.23 4.84
C ILE A 358 -15.68 -22.40 4.23
N LEU A 359 -15.11 -21.35 3.63
CA LEU A 359 -13.76 -21.37 3.03
C LEU A 359 -12.69 -21.70 4.07
N LEU A 360 -12.77 -21.09 5.26
CA LEU A 360 -11.87 -21.41 6.36
C LEU A 360 -12.00 -22.86 6.82
N ALA A 361 -13.24 -23.36 6.98
CA ALA A 361 -13.47 -24.75 7.37
C ALA A 361 -12.99 -25.75 6.29
N GLU A 362 -13.12 -25.41 5.01
CA GLU A 362 -12.56 -26.17 3.89
C GLU A 362 -11.03 -26.20 3.98
N THR A 363 -10.40 -25.04 4.03
CA THR A 363 -8.93 -24.95 4.00
C THR A 363 -8.27 -25.50 5.26
N LEU A 364 -8.70 -25.07 6.45
CA LEU A 364 -8.06 -25.45 7.72
C LEU A 364 -8.52 -26.81 8.22
N GLY A 365 -9.81 -27.18 7.95
CA GLY A 365 -10.37 -28.40 8.49
C GLY A 365 -10.31 -29.62 7.55
N ILE A 366 -10.43 -29.42 6.22
CA ILE A 366 -10.51 -30.51 5.23
C ILE A 366 -9.18 -30.63 4.48
N ASP A 367 -8.64 -29.54 3.97
CA ASP A 367 -7.42 -29.56 3.15
C ASP A 367 -6.15 -29.66 4.00
N GLY A 368 -6.26 -29.50 5.34
CA GLY A 368 -5.16 -29.64 6.26
C GLY A 368 -4.23 -28.43 6.30
N GLY A 369 -4.70 -27.27 5.87
CA GLY A 369 -4.01 -26.00 6.00
C GLY A 369 -3.86 -25.58 7.46
N GLU A 370 -2.85 -24.76 7.76
CA GLU A 370 -2.52 -24.32 9.11
C GLU A 370 -2.94 -22.86 9.37
N ARG A 371 -2.90 -22.00 8.34
CA ARG A 371 -3.06 -20.55 8.51
C ARG A 371 -3.84 -19.91 7.38
N ALA A 372 -4.65 -18.91 7.72
CA ALA A 372 -5.40 -18.12 6.76
C ALA A 372 -5.39 -16.63 7.10
N ILE A 373 -5.46 -15.77 6.07
CA ILE A 373 -5.64 -14.32 6.22
C ILE A 373 -6.94 -13.91 5.54
N LEU A 374 -7.76 -13.12 6.26
CA LEU A 374 -8.92 -12.43 5.70
C LEU A 374 -8.62 -10.94 5.63
N PHE A 375 -8.68 -10.36 4.44
CA PHE A 375 -8.55 -8.92 4.23
C PHE A 375 -9.90 -8.23 4.11
N THR A 376 -10.07 -7.09 4.77
CA THR A 376 -11.21 -6.18 4.60
C THR A 376 -10.77 -4.72 4.72
N GLU A 377 -11.47 -3.81 4.04
CA GLU A 377 -11.22 -2.36 4.11
C GLU A 377 -11.76 -1.72 5.40
N SER A 378 -12.69 -2.39 6.06
CA SER A 378 -13.44 -1.83 7.18
C SER A 378 -13.02 -2.44 8.51
N ARG A 379 -12.56 -1.61 9.45
CA ARG A 379 -12.29 -2.06 10.83
C ARG A 379 -13.55 -2.61 11.51
N ASP A 380 -14.71 -1.99 11.27
CA ASP A 380 -15.99 -2.47 11.83
C ASP A 380 -16.29 -3.88 11.32
N THR A 381 -15.99 -4.16 10.04
CA THR A 381 -16.13 -5.51 9.46
C THR A 381 -15.10 -6.48 10.02
N ALA A 382 -13.84 -6.04 10.19
CA ALA A 382 -12.81 -6.87 10.79
C ALA A 382 -13.19 -7.30 12.23
N GLU A 383 -13.69 -6.38 13.04
CA GLU A 383 -14.17 -6.70 14.39
C GLU A 383 -15.36 -7.66 14.38
N ALA A 384 -16.35 -7.42 13.52
CA ALA A 384 -17.52 -8.30 13.39
C ALA A 384 -17.14 -9.69 12.86
N LEU A 385 -16.17 -9.80 11.95
CA LEU A 385 -15.63 -11.08 11.48
C LEU A 385 -14.92 -11.84 12.59
N VAL A 386 -14.07 -11.16 13.37
CA VAL A 386 -13.41 -11.78 14.53
C VAL A 386 -14.43 -12.31 15.53
N GLU A 387 -15.42 -11.50 15.90
CA GLU A 387 -16.51 -11.92 16.80
C GLU A 387 -17.25 -13.15 16.29
N PHE A 388 -17.62 -13.14 15.01
CA PHE A 388 -18.34 -14.24 14.37
C PHE A 388 -17.49 -15.51 14.23
N LEU A 389 -16.25 -15.39 13.76
CA LEU A 389 -15.38 -16.54 13.45
C LEU A 389 -14.78 -17.17 14.71
N SER A 390 -14.62 -16.42 15.79
CA SER A 390 -14.08 -16.93 17.06
C SER A 390 -14.92 -18.05 17.70
N ALA A 391 -16.17 -18.22 17.25
CA ALA A 391 -16.98 -19.37 17.65
C ALA A 391 -16.49 -20.71 17.07
N SER A 392 -15.65 -20.69 16.02
CA SER A 392 -15.23 -21.89 15.28
C SER A 392 -13.73 -22.00 15.07
N PHE A 393 -12.98 -20.90 15.16
CA PHE A 393 -11.54 -20.81 14.87
C PHE A 393 -10.84 -19.96 15.92
N ASP A 394 -9.53 -20.13 16.06
CA ASP A 394 -8.71 -19.18 16.79
C ASP A 394 -8.35 -17.98 15.89
N VAL A 395 -8.97 -16.83 16.15
CA VAL A 395 -8.98 -15.66 15.27
C VAL A 395 -8.48 -14.43 16.00
N ARG A 396 -7.55 -13.68 15.40
CA ARG A 396 -7.14 -12.38 15.92
C ARG A 396 -7.27 -11.29 14.87
N LYS A 397 -7.58 -10.05 15.32
CA LYS A 397 -7.62 -8.87 14.43
C LYS A 397 -6.25 -8.25 14.27
N PHE A 398 -6.00 -7.65 13.10
CA PHE A 398 -4.80 -6.87 12.79
C PHE A 398 -5.18 -5.58 12.06
N VAL A 399 -5.11 -4.45 12.76
CA VAL A 399 -5.59 -3.15 12.26
C VAL A 399 -4.60 -2.04 12.55
N GLY A 400 -4.71 -0.91 11.83
CA GLY A 400 -3.81 0.23 11.98
C GLY A 400 -3.93 0.95 13.32
N GLN A 401 -2.92 1.77 13.64
CA GLN A 401 -2.72 2.43 14.94
C GLN A 401 -3.73 3.52 15.27
N GLY A 402 -4.22 4.26 14.26
CA GLY A 402 -5.08 5.43 14.53
C GLY A 402 -6.41 5.03 15.14
N ASP A 403 -6.77 5.60 16.27
CA ASP A 403 -8.13 5.52 16.79
C ASP A 403 -9.07 6.23 15.81
N LYS A 404 -10.09 5.52 15.36
CA LYS A 404 -11.23 6.11 14.66
C LYS A 404 -12.39 6.07 15.63
N GLU A 405 -13.26 7.10 15.59
CA GLU A 405 -14.47 7.13 16.41
C GLU A 405 -15.17 5.76 16.39
N GLY A 406 -15.22 5.08 17.55
CA GLY A 406 -15.90 3.80 17.74
C GLY A 406 -15.13 2.53 17.36
N SER A 407 -13.80 2.62 17.07
CA SER A 407 -12.95 1.44 16.87
C SER A 407 -11.53 1.74 17.32
N ASP A 408 -11.05 0.97 18.29
CA ASP A 408 -9.71 1.10 18.84
C ASP A 408 -8.67 0.59 17.82
N GLY A 409 -7.65 1.41 17.57
CA GLY A 409 -6.48 1.01 16.81
C GLY A 409 -5.59 0.05 17.59
N MET A 410 -4.69 -0.64 16.91
CA MET A 410 -3.63 -1.43 17.55
C MET A 410 -2.35 -0.62 17.61
N SER A 411 -1.71 -0.57 18.78
CA SER A 411 -0.36 -0.02 18.91
C SER A 411 0.65 -0.87 18.11
N GLN A 412 1.80 -0.30 17.73
CA GLN A 412 2.85 -1.03 17.03
C GLN A 412 3.30 -2.29 17.79
N LYS A 413 3.41 -2.18 19.12
CA LYS A 413 3.75 -3.32 19.96
C LYS A 413 2.73 -4.46 19.85
N GLN A 414 1.44 -4.14 19.91
CA GLN A 414 0.37 -5.12 19.71
C GLN A 414 0.39 -5.73 18.30
N GLN A 415 0.70 -4.91 17.27
CA GLN A 415 0.85 -5.41 15.90
C GLN A 415 2.00 -6.41 15.81
N GLN A 416 3.17 -6.07 16.38
CA GLN A 416 4.33 -6.98 16.39
C GLN A 416 4.03 -8.26 17.16
N GLU A 417 3.51 -8.16 18.39
CA GLU A 417 3.13 -9.32 19.21
C GLU A 417 2.11 -10.22 18.49
N THR A 418 1.17 -9.65 17.73
CA THR A 418 0.17 -10.42 16.97
C THR A 418 0.83 -11.15 15.79
N LEU A 419 1.75 -10.50 15.07
CA LEU A 419 2.46 -11.14 13.96
C LEU A 419 3.40 -12.25 14.45
N ASP A 420 4.12 -12.02 15.54
CA ASP A 420 5.01 -13.02 16.11
C ASP A 420 4.23 -14.26 16.57
N ALA A 421 3.07 -14.04 17.21
CA ALA A 421 2.15 -15.13 17.59
C ALA A 421 1.58 -15.87 16.36
N PHE A 422 1.28 -15.15 15.26
CA PHE A 422 0.80 -15.76 14.02
C PHE A 422 1.91 -16.59 13.33
N LYS A 423 3.15 -16.08 13.31
CA LYS A 423 4.33 -16.82 12.84
C LYS A 423 4.58 -18.11 13.65
N ALA A 424 4.42 -18.00 14.98
CA ALA A 424 4.58 -19.14 15.88
C ALA A 424 3.45 -20.18 15.78
N GLY A 425 2.36 -19.90 15.02
CA GLY A 425 1.21 -20.80 14.89
C GLY A 425 0.34 -20.83 16.16
N GLU A 426 0.37 -19.75 16.97
CA GLU A 426 -0.47 -19.69 18.18
C GLU A 426 -1.94 -19.51 17.88
N PHE A 427 -2.30 -19.12 16.65
CA PHE A 427 -3.67 -18.99 16.16
C PHE A 427 -3.74 -19.18 14.64
N GLU A 428 -4.91 -19.52 14.11
CA GLU A 428 -5.11 -20.01 12.75
C GLU A 428 -5.48 -18.90 11.76
N VAL A 429 -6.23 -17.88 12.19
CA VAL A 429 -6.85 -16.91 11.29
C VAL A 429 -6.50 -15.47 11.69
N LEU A 430 -5.90 -14.75 10.75
CA LEU A 430 -5.62 -13.32 10.89
C LEU A 430 -6.65 -12.51 10.09
N VAL A 431 -7.50 -11.72 10.76
CA VAL A 431 -8.41 -10.77 10.10
C VAL A 431 -7.77 -9.40 10.05
N SER A 432 -7.41 -8.95 8.87
CA SER A 432 -6.59 -7.74 8.69
C SER A 432 -7.29 -6.67 7.84
N THR A 433 -6.97 -5.40 8.15
CA THR A 433 -7.18 -4.30 7.22
C THR A 433 -5.91 -4.09 6.38
N SER A 434 -5.89 -3.04 5.53
CA SER A 434 -4.77 -2.71 4.63
C SER A 434 -3.37 -2.65 5.29
N VAL A 435 -3.28 -2.69 6.61
CA VAL A 435 -1.99 -2.64 7.33
C VAL A 435 -1.11 -3.86 7.06
N ALA A 436 -1.71 -5.04 6.81
CA ALA A 436 -0.94 -6.24 6.47
C ALA A 436 -0.69 -6.41 4.95
N GLU A 437 -1.10 -5.43 4.14
CA GLU A 437 -0.87 -5.47 2.69
C GLU A 437 0.58 -5.20 2.34
N GLU A 438 1.14 -4.17 2.95
CA GLU A 438 2.46 -3.67 2.61
C GLU A 438 3.49 -4.05 3.67
N GLY A 439 4.53 -4.73 3.23
CA GLY A 439 5.82 -4.76 3.87
C GLY A 439 5.94 -5.35 5.27
N LEU A 440 4.93 -6.03 5.77
CA LEU A 440 5.08 -6.79 7.00
C LEU A 440 5.56 -8.21 6.67
N ASP A 441 6.44 -8.72 7.49
CA ASP A 441 6.86 -10.12 7.43
C ASP A 441 5.74 -11.04 7.96
N VAL A 442 4.68 -11.11 7.16
CA VAL A 442 3.57 -12.02 7.39
C VAL A 442 3.99 -13.38 6.83
N PRO A 443 3.90 -14.47 7.61
CA PRO A 443 4.24 -15.79 7.13
C PRO A 443 3.36 -16.18 5.95
N GLU A 444 3.83 -17.10 5.14
CA GLU A 444 3.04 -17.73 4.09
C GLU A 444 1.82 -18.43 4.69
N VAL A 445 0.70 -18.35 4.00
CA VAL A 445 -0.59 -18.88 4.45
C VAL A 445 -1.24 -19.74 3.36
N ASP A 446 -2.07 -20.69 3.77
CA ASP A 446 -2.75 -21.61 2.87
C ASP A 446 -3.96 -20.96 2.17
N LEU A 447 -4.52 -19.92 2.79
CA LEU A 447 -5.65 -19.17 2.23
C LEU A 447 -5.47 -17.67 2.43
N VAL A 448 -5.53 -16.92 1.35
CA VAL A 448 -5.80 -15.48 1.35
C VAL A 448 -7.23 -15.24 0.91
N CYS A 449 -8.08 -14.74 1.79
CA CYS A 449 -9.46 -14.41 1.48
C CYS A 449 -9.66 -12.89 1.49
N PHE A 450 -10.10 -12.36 0.36
CA PHE A 450 -10.55 -10.97 0.25
C PHE A 450 -12.03 -10.92 0.55
N TYR A 451 -12.43 -10.24 1.60
CA TYR A 451 -13.82 -10.07 1.95
C TYR A 451 -14.59 -9.20 0.92
N GLU A 452 -13.90 -8.31 0.25
CA GLU A 452 -14.38 -7.50 -0.89
C GLU A 452 -13.29 -7.30 -1.94
N PRO A 453 -13.67 -7.09 -3.23
CA PRO A 453 -12.72 -6.75 -4.29
C PRO A 453 -11.96 -5.44 -4.00
N VAL A 454 -10.67 -5.42 -4.31
CA VAL A 454 -9.82 -4.23 -4.15
C VAL A 454 -9.78 -3.44 -5.45
N PRO A 455 -10.15 -2.15 -5.45
CA PRO A 455 -10.26 -1.37 -6.69
C PRO A 455 -8.91 -0.90 -7.29
N THR A 456 -7.78 -1.23 -6.66
CA THR A 456 -6.44 -0.83 -7.11
C THR A 456 -5.57 -2.05 -7.42
N ALA A 457 -4.84 -2.02 -8.56
CA ALA A 457 -3.95 -3.11 -8.95
C ALA A 457 -2.85 -3.36 -7.92
N ILE A 458 -2.22 -2.30 -7.43
CA ILE A 458 -1.13 -2.36 -6.43
C ILE A 458 -1.56 -3.16 -5.20
N ARG A 459 -2.70 -2.79 -4.60
CA ARG A 459 -3.21 -3.46 -3.38
C ARG A 459 -3.61 -4.91 -3.64
N SER A 460 -4.16 -5.20 -4.81
CA SER A 460 -4.49 -6.57 -5.21
C SER A 460 -3.24 -7.44 -5.29
N ILE A 461 -2.18 -6.95 -5.93
CA ILE A 461 -0.89 -7.65 -6.06
C ILE A 461 -0.24 -7.86 -4.70
N GLN A 462 -0.18 -6.81 -3.86
CA GLN A 462 0.41 -6.89 -2.52
C GLN A 462 -0.29 -7.91 -1.61
N ARG A 463 -1.61 -8.01 -1.69
CA ARG A 463 -2.40 -8.98 -0.94
C ARG A 463 -2.22 -10.41 -1.44
N LYS A 464 -2.26 -10.61 -2.78
CA LYS A 464 -2.04 -11.93 -3.40
C LYS A 464 -0.67 -12.50 -3.07
N GLY A 465 0.37 -11.68 -3.02
CA GLY A 465 1.74 -12.08 -2.69
C GLY A 465 1.97 -12.59 -1.26
N ARG A 466 0.91 -12.87 -0.47
CA ARG A 466 0.99 -13.49 0.87
C ARG A 466 0.86 -15.00 0.86
N THR A 467 0.61 -15.59 -0.31
CA THR A 467 0.54 -17.06 -0.51
C THR A 467 1.20 -17.42 -1.84
N GLY A 468 1.48 -18.68 -2.10
CA GLY A 468 2.03 -19.16 -3.37
C GLY A 468 3.53 -18.94 -3.56
N ARG A 469 4.31 -18.71 -2.48
CA ARG A 469 5.77 -18.52 -2.58
C ARG A 469 6.56 -19.85 -2.55
N GLN A 470 6.09 -20.81 -1.77
CA GLN A 470 6.76 -22.12 -1.58
C GLN A 470 5.85 -23.30 -1.95
N ALA A 471 4.53 -23.08 -2.03
CA ALA A 471 3.52 -24.08 -2.39
C ALA A 471 2.37 -23.42 -3.15
N GLU A 472 1.51 -24.22 -3.81
CA GLU A 472 0.29 -23.70 -4.46
C GLU A 472 -0.57 -22.94 -3.46
N GLY A 473 -0.74 -21.64 -3.68
CA GLY A 473 -1.49 -20.76 -2.80
C GLY A 473 -2.93 -20.58 -3.25
N LYS A 474 -3.89 -20.59 -2.30
CA LYS A 474 -5.31 -20.36 -2.56
C LYS A 474 -5.69 -18.92 -2.27
N VAL A 475 -6.09 -18.19 -3.31
CA VAL A 475 -6.62 -16.82 -3.17
C VAL A 475 -8.09 -16.82 -3.52
N VAL A 476 -8.95 -16.35 -2.60
CA VAL A 476 -10.40 -16.27 -2.81
C VAL A 476 -10.87 -14.83 -2.62
N VAL A 477 -11.65 -14.31 -3.56
CA VAL A 477 -12.26 -12.98 -3.49
C VAL A 477 -13.78 -13.14 -3.40
N LEU A 478 -14.36 -12.63 -2.30
CA LEU A 478 -15.81 -12.62 -2.12
C LEU A 478 -16.42 -11.40 -2.81
N MET A 479 -17.49 -11.61 -3.57
CA MET A 479 -18.15 -10.56 -4.34
C MET A 479 -19.68 -10.67 -4.17
N ALA A 480 -20.33 -9.59 -3.77
CA ALA A 480 -21.78 -9.52 -3.74
C ALA A 480 -22.32 -9.15 -5.12
N GLU A 481 -23.25 -9.96 -5.65
CA GLU A 481 -23.88 -9.75 -6.96
C GLU A 481 -24.74 -8.48 -6.98
N ASP A 482 -24.82 -7.82 -8.12
CA ASP A 482 -25.61 -6.60 -8.36
C ASP A 482 -25.27 -5.46 -7.39
N THR A 483 -23.98 -5.35 -7.00
CA THR A 483 -23.47 -4.34 -6.09
C THR A 483 -22.22 -3.65 -6.62
N ARG A 484 -21.67 -2.72 -5.82
CA ARG A 484 -20.38 -2.07 -6.12
C ARG A 484 -19.19 -3.02 -6.12
N ASP A 485 -19.29 -4.19 -5.52
CA ASP A 485 -18.24 -5.21 -5.59
C ASP A 485 -17.97 -5.62 -7.04
N GLU A 486 -19.02 -5.79 -7.87
CA GLU A 486 -18.84 -6.10 -9.29
C GLU A 486 -18.12 -4.96 -10.03
N ALA A 487 -18.47 -3.71 -9.73
CA ALA A 487 -17.81 -2.56 -10.32
C ALA A 487 -16.31 -2.52 -9.91
N PHE A 488 -16.00 -2.80 -8.64
CA PHE A 488 -14.62 -2.85 -8.15
C PHE A 488 -13.85 -4.02 -8.76
N PHE A 489 -14.48 -5.17 -8.96
CA PHE A 489 -13.91 -6.30 -9.68
C PHE A 489 -13.46 -5.91 -11.09
N TRP A 490 -14.35 -5.31 -11.89
CA TRP A 490 -14.00 -4.93 -13.26
C TRP A 490 -12.95 -3.84 -13.32
N ILE A 491 -12.96 -2.90 -12.36
CA ILE A 491 -11.93 -1.86 -12.24
C ILE A 491 -10.57 -2.48 -11.91
N SER A 492 -10.51 -3.39 -10.94
CA SER A 492 -9.27 -4.06 -10.55
C SER A 492 -8.68 -4.86 -11.69
N ARG A 493 -9.49 -5.72 -12.34
CA ARG A 493 -9.07 -6.53 -13.49
C ARG A 493 -8.54 -5.70 -14.66
N ARG A 494 -9.21 -4.59 -14.93
CA ARG A 494 -8.77 -3.68 -15.98
C ARG A 494 -7.43 -3.04 -15.64
N ARG A 495 -7.28 -2.53 -14.42
CA ARG A 495 -6.04 -1.91 -13.96
C ARG A 495 -4.87 -2.88 -13.86
N GLU A 496 -5.11 -4.11 -13.38
CA GLU A 496 -4.09 -5.16 -13.39
C GLU A 496 -3.59 -5.44 -14.82
N LYS A 497 -4.52 -5.55 -15.78
CA LYS A 497 -4.16 -5.76 -17.19
C LYS A 497 -3.45 -4.55 -17.81
N GLU A 498 -3.91 -3.33 -17.50
CA GLU A 498 -3.26 -2.10 -17.95
C GLU A 498 -1.82 -2.03 -17.41
N MET A 499 -1.60 -2.30 -16.14
CA MET A 499 -0.28 -2.30 -15.51
C MET A 499 0.63 -3.39 -16.10
N ALA A 500 0.13 -4.63 -16.25
CA ALA A 500 0.92 -5.70 -16.88
C ALA A 500 1.35 -5.36 -18.31
N SER A 501 0.44 -4.75 -19.10
CA SER A 501 0.76 -4.29 -20.45
C SER A 501 1.84 -3.22 -20.46
N GLN A 502 1.78 -2.27 -19.53
CA GLN A 502 2.74 -1.18 -19.41
C GLN A 502 4.12 -1.65 -18.95
N LEU A 503 4.17 -2.58 -17.98
CA LEU A 503 5.44 -3.20 -17.59
C LEU A 503 6.07 -3.96 -18.75
N ALA A 504 5.27 -4.66 -19.56
CA ALA A 504 5.75 -5.34 -20.76
C ALA A 504 6.22 -4.35 -21.87
N GLU A 505 5.58 -3.19 -22.01
CA GLU A 505 6.00 -2.13 -22.91
C GLU A 505 7.30 -1.46 -22.42
N LEU A 506 7.42 -1.17 -21.16
CA LEU A 506 8.66 -0.65 -20.55
C LEU A 506 9.82 -1.62 -20.75
N LYS A 507 9.62 -2.91 -20.47
CA LYS A 507 10.64 -3.94 -20.70
C LYS A 507 11.10 -3.96 -22.15
N LYS A 508 10.19 -3.95 -23.12
CA LYS A 508 10.56 -3.90 -24.53
C LYS A 508 11.33 -2.65 -24.90
N ALA A 509 10.97 -1.49 -24.35
CA ALA A 509 11.67 -0.24 -24.60
C ALA A 509 13.10 -0.28 -24.04
N THR A 510 13.30 -0.95 -22.90
CA THR A 510 14.63 -1.17 -22.30
C THR A 510 15.44 -2.17 -23.16
N ASP A 511 14.87 -3.32 -23.53
CA ASP A 511 15.50 -4.31 -24.39
C ASP A 511 15.88 -3.72 -25.77
N ASP A 512 15.01 -2.89 -26.39
CA ASP A 512 15.27 -2.20 -27.67
C ASP A 512 16.44 -1.18 -27.56
N ILE A 513 16.63 -0.56 -26.41
CA ILE A 513 17.75 0.37 -26.14
C ILE A 513 19.04 -0.41 -25.94
N GLU A 514 19.05 -1.51 -25.19
CA GLU A 514 20.21 -2.37 -24.99
C GLU A 514 20.68 -3.00 -26.31
N ASP A 515 19.77 -3.50 -27.16
CA ASP A 515 20.10 -4.03 -28.47
C ASP A 515 20.71 -2.94 -29.40
N THR A 516 20.23 -1.70 -29.27
CA THR A 516 20.73 -0.59 -30.10
C THR A 516 22.13 -0.12 -29.66
N VAL A 517 22.40 -0.11 -28.33
CA VAL A 517 23.69 0.27 -27.75
C VAL A 517 24.70 -0.88 -27.88
N GLY A 518 24.25 -2.14 -27.77
CA GLY A 518 25.09 -3.32 -27.90
C GLY A 518 25.68 -3.52 -29.33
N ASP A 519 24.93 -3.14 -30.37
CA ASP A 519 25.37 -3.29 -31.77
C ASP A 519 26.41 -2.23 -32.16
N ASP A 520 26.38 -1.03 -31.57
CA ASP A 520 27.41 0.00 -31.77
C ASP A 520 28.70 -0.25 -30.94
N GLY A 521 28.65 -1.05 -29.85
CA GLY A 521 29.79 -1.39 -29.02
C GLY A 521 30.68 -2.53 -29.58
N GLN A 522 30.14 -3.46 -30.34
CA GLN A 522 30.90 -4.59 -30.89
C GLN A 522 31.76 -4.25 -32.11
N ALA A 523 31.51 -3.15 -32.79
CA ALA A 523 32.36 -2.69 -33.91
C ALA A 523 33.74 -2.15 -33.44
N GLY A 524 33.96 -1.96 -32.15
CA GLY A 524 35.21 -1.39 -31.60
C GLY A 524 36.27 -2.42 -31.16
N LEU A 525 35.93 -3.67 -30.86
CA LEU A 525 36.87 -4.65 -30.32
C LEU A 525 37.61 -5.49 -31.36
N ASP A 526 37.05 -5.69 -32.55
CA ASP A 526 37.72 -6.39 -33.66
C ASP A 526 38.81 -5.58 -34.34
N ALA A 527 38.92 -4.28 -34.08
CA ALA A 527 39.97 -3.40 -34.61
C ALA A 527 41.31 -3.50 -33.82
N PHE A 528 41.38 -4.22 -32.72
CA PHE A 528 42.59 -4.34 -31.90
C PHE A 528 43.30 -5.70 -31.95
N SER A 529 42.87 -6.65 -32.77
CA SER A 529 43.55 -7.94 -32.97
C SER A 529 44.22 -8.05 -34.35
N GLY A 530 45.11 -7.12 -34.64
CA GLY A 530 45.99 -7.17 -35.85
C GLY A 530 47.45 -7.27 -35.45
N GLU A 531 48.01 -8.44 -35.69
CA GLU A 531 49.41 -8.81 -35.48
C GLU A 531 50.42 -7.84 -36.13
N GLY A 532 51.46 -7.56 -35.36
CA GLY A 532 52.59 -6.78 -35.83
C GLY A 532 53.41 -7.47 -36.87
N THR A 533 53.79 -6.74 -37.91
CA THR A 533 55.04 -6.89 -38.62
C THR A 533 55.56 -5.57 -39.08
N THR A 534 56.75 -5.31 -38.63
CA THR A 534 57.68 -4.22 -39.00
C THR A 534 57.96 -4.18 -40.52
N GLU A 535 57.94 -2.98 -41.16
CA GLU A 535 59.01 -2.54 -42.02
C GLU A 535 58.97 -1.01 -42.24
N ARG A 536 60.11 -0.41 -42.11
CA ARG A 536 60.47 1.00 -42.32
C ARG A 536 60.62 1.28 -43.81
N THR A 537 60.18 2.45 -44.26
CA THR A 537 60.80 3.44 -45.16
C THR A 537 59.73 4.46 -45.51
N GLY A 538 59.79 5.72 -45.33
CA GLY A 538 60.76 6.70 -45.70
C GLY A 538 60.14 7.76 -46.59
N THR A 539 60.12 9.03 -46.11
CA THR A 539 60.09 10.27 -46.90
C THR A 539 58.82 10.75 -47.62
N GLY A 540 58.45 12.00 -47.34
CA GLY A 540 57.91 12.91 -48.33
C GLY A 540 56.85 13.91 -47.87
N VAL A 541 57.35 15.09 -47.51
CA VAL A 541 56.64 16.37 -47.35
C VAL A 541 55.92 16.76 -48.63
N THR A 542 54.67 17.29 -48.57
CA THR A 542 54.37 18.61 -49.20
C THR A 542 52.97 19.13 -48.85
N ARG A 543 52.91 20.44 -48.66
CA ARG A 543 51.75 21.33 -48.50
C ARG A 543 50.96 21.49 -49.82
N GLY A 544 49.66 21.88 -49.69
CA GLY A 544 48.91 22.52 -50.79
C GLY A 544 47.43 22.66 -50.45
N THR A 545 47.00 23.81 -49.91
CA THR A 545 46.13 24.86 -50.51
C THR A 545 44.85 24.37 -51.24
N GLY A 546 43.67 24.90 -50.75
CA GLY A 546 42.37 24.81 -51.47
C GLY A 546 42.33 25.62 -52.78
N PRO A 547 41.21 25.78 -53.45
CA PRO A 547 39.92 26.36 -53.02
C PRO A 547 38.63 25.68 -53.71
N GLY A 548 37.42 26.12 -53.27
CA GLY A 548 36.13 25.83 -53.97
C GLY A 548 35.97 26.62 -55.30
N PRO A 549 34.77 26.86 -55.87
CA PRO A 549 33.40 26.35 -55.73
C PRO A 549 32.74 25.96 -57.10
N GLY A 550 31.52 25.45 -57.14
CA GLY A 550 30.73 25.29 -58.37
C GLY A 550 29.35 24.63 -58.17
N THR A 551 28.32 25.34 -58.15
CA THR A 551 27.18 25.66 -59.04
C THR A 551 26.58 24.53 -59.86
N GLY A 552 25.26 24.35 -59.77
CA GLY A 552 24.44 23.71 -60.82
C GLY A 552 23.14 23.12 -60.33
N THR A 553 22.08 23.89 -60.38
CA THR A 553 20.85 23.89 -61.16
C THR A 553 19.84 22.75 -60.94
N GLY A 554 18.61 23.18 -60.58
CA GLY A 554 17.39 22.39 -60.42
C GLY A 554 16.75 21.92 -61.72
N PRO A 555 15.49 21.44 -61.77
CA PRO A 555 14.28 22.23 -61.47
C PRO A 555 13.10 21.48 -60.76
N GLY A 556 12.15 22.28 -60.24
CA GLY A 556 10.83 21.84 -59.83
C GLY A 556 9.81 21.67 -60.99
N PRO A 557 8.50 21.65 -60.89
CA PRO A 557 7.59 22.25 -59.91
C PRO A 557 6.30 21.44 -59.61
N GLY A 558 5.42 21.95 -58.71
CA GLY A 558 3.99 21.57 -58.66
C GLY A 558 3.33 21.93 -57.30
N THR A 559 2.84 23.06 -57.21
CA THR A 559 1.54 23.75 -57.12
C THR A 559 0.66 23.38 -55.93
N GLY A 560 0.42 24.43 -55.11
CA GLY A 560 -0.49 24.55 -53.94
C GLY A 560 -1.98 24.59 -54.30
N PRO A 561 -2.90 25.13 -53.46
CA PRO A 561 -2.85 26.44 -52.83
C PRO A 561 -3.42 26.55 -51.40
N ASP A 562 -3.02 27.62 -50.72
CA ASP A 562 -3.69 28.30 -49.64
C ASP A 562 -5.00 29.00 -50.04
N PRO A 563 -5.88 29.41 -49.06
CA PRO A 563 -5.92 30.82 -48.79
C PRO A 563 -6.11 31.25 -47.34
N GLU A 564 -5.39 32.26 -46.93
CA GLU A 564 -5.71 33.34 -46.01
C GLU A 564 -6.81 34.30 -46.58
N PRO A 565 -7.24 35.42 -45.89
CA PRO A 565 -7.05 35.99 -44.54
C PRO A 565 -8.29 36.72 -44.00
N GLY A 566 -8.17 37.26 -42.77
CA GLY A 566 -9.12 38.27 -42.28
C GLY A 566 -8.72 38.87 -40.93
N ARG A 567 -7.97 39.90 -41.03
CA ARG A 567 -7.95 41.28 -40.52
C ARG A 567 -8.26 41.54 -39.04
N GLY A 568 -7.25 42.04 -38.32
CA GLY A 568 -7.39 43.00 -37.21
C GLY A 568 -7.78 44.40 -37.78
N PRO A 569 -7.81 45.51 -37.04
CA PRO A 569 -6.85 45.98 -36.03
C PRO A 569 -7.53 46.83 -34.91
N GLY A 570 -6.74 47.31 -33.92
CA GLY A 570 -7.17 48.38 -33.05
C GLY A 570 -6.22 48.71 -31.89
N THR A 571 -5.26 49.54 -32.17
CA THR A 571 -4.35 50.23 -31.25
C THR A 571 -5.07 51.28 -30.41
N GLY A 572 -4.65 51.52 -29.15
CA GLY A 572 -5.05 52.65 -28.35
C GLY A 572 -4.22 52.81 -27.08
N LYS A 573 -3.20 53.61 -27.19
CA LYS A 573 -2.38 54.19 -26.12
C LYS A 573 -3.08 55.47 -25.68
N VAL A 574 -3.11 55.84 -24.36
CA VAL A 574 -3.05 57.26 -23.83
C VAL A 574 -2.94 57.18 -22.28
N THR A 575 -1.82 57.55 -21.73
CA THR A 575 -1.41 58.65 -20.85
C THR A 575 -2.32 59.03 -19.66
N GLY A 576 -1.68 59.08 -18.43
CA GLY A 576 -2.21 59.82 -17.27
C GLY A 576 -1.99 61.34 -17.46
N PRO A 577 -2.13 62.26 -16.51
CA PRO A 577 -2.06 62.20 -15.04
C PRO A 577 -3.16 63.09 -14.38
N GLY A 578 -3.22 63.14 -13.04
CA GLY A 578 -4.03 64.18 -12.36
C GLY A 578 -4.03 64.10 -10.84
N ALA A 579 -3.35 65.04 -10.24
CA ALA A 579 -3.23 65.31 -8.81
C ALA A 579 -4.50 65.94 -8.24
N GLY A 580 -4.77 65.76 -6.92
CA GLY A 580 -5.78 66.50 -6.17
C GLY A 580 -5.69 66.22 -4.66
N THR A 581 -5.04 67.03 -4.00
CA THR A 581 -4.93 67.62 -2.65
C THR A 581 -6.19 67.63 -1.79
N GLY A 582 -6.00 67.41 -0.47
CA GLY A 582 -6.95 67.79 0.59
C GLY A 582 -6.65 67.12 1.92
N THR A 583 -5.79 67.65 2.68
CA THR A 583 -5.66 68.24 4.03
C THR A 583 -6.59 67.71 5.13
N GLY A 584 -6.03 67.34 6.26
CA GLY A 584 -6.68 67.42 7.54
C GLY A 584 -6.06 66.56 8.65
N THR A 585 -5.04 67.11 9.31
CA THR A 585 -4.67 67.12 10.75
C THR A 585 -4.68 65.82 11.56
N GLY A 586 -3.42 65.53 12.08
CA GLY A 586 -3.14 64.62 13.17
C GLY A 586 -3.52 65.17 14.57
N PRO A 587 -2.96 64.71 15.71
CA PRO A 587 -1.62 64.09 15.88
C PRO A 587 -1.50 62.91 16.92
N THR A 588 -0.33 62.39 17.02
CA THR A 588 0.49 61.93 18.15
C THR A 588 0.50 60.48 18.62
N ASP A 589 1.68 59.98 18.52
CA ASP A 589 2.55 59.20 19.46
C ASP A 589 2.33 57.73 19.69
N GLY A 590 3.46 57.03 19.49
CA GLY A 590 3.81 55.85 20.28
C GLY A 590 4.46 54.68 19.55
N THR A 591 5.73 54.82 19.23
CA THR A 591 6.84 53.82 19.25
C THR A 591 6.49 52.37 19.63
N GLY A 592 6.98 51.41 18.85
CA GLY A 592 7.16 50.05 19.32
C GLY A 592 7.37 49.01 18.23
N THR A 593 8.60 48.76 17.95
CA THR A 593 9.20 47.64 17.19
C THR A 593 8.84 46.27 17.76
N GLY A 594 8.69 45.24 16.87
CA GLY A 594 8.99 43.88 17.22
C GLY A 594 8.11 42.79 16.54
N PRO A 595 8.70 41.68 16.18
CA PRO A 595 8.18 40.75 15.17
C PRO A 595 7.28 39.65 15.75
N GLY A 596 6.50 39.06 14.86
CA GLY A 596 5.46 38.11 15.13
C GLY A 596 5.89 36.81 15.79
N THR A 597 5.10 36.42 16.79
CA THR A 597 5.22 35.14 17.49
C THR A 597 4.06 34.23 17.10
N ARG A 598 4.40 33.02 16.67
CA ARG A 598 3.49 31.90 16.48
C ARG A 598 2.93 31.46 17.82
N TYR A 599 1.64 31.25 17.89
CA TYR A 599 0.95 30.61 19.02
C TYR A 599 1.14 29.10 18.97
N LEU A 600 1.69 28.55 20.06
CA LEU A 600 1.57 27.16 20.49
C LEU A 600 0.51 27.10 21.59
N PRO A 601 -0.36 26.08 21.66
CA PRO A 601 -1.26 25.91 22.81
C PRO A 601 -0.56 25.19 23.96
N GLU A 602 -0.70 25.76 25.17
CA GLU A 602 -0.24 25.18 26.43
C GLU A 602 -1.12 24.03 26.90
N PRO A 603 -0.59 23.12 27.77
CA PRO A 603 -1.30 21.96 28.26
C PRO A 603 -2.22 22.32 29.43
N VAL A 604 -3.43 21.76 29.40
CA VAL A 604 -4.47 21.86 30.44
C VAL A 604 -4.08 21.03 31.64
N THR A 605 -3.94 21.69 32.79
CA THR A 605 -3.75 21.12 34.13
C THR A 605 -5.08 20.68 34.75
N VAL A 606 -5.18 19.42 35.17
CA VAL A 606 -6.31 18.87 35.93
C VAL A 606 -6.13 19.14 37.43
N PRO A 607 -7.15 19.62 38.20
CA PRO A 607 -7.01 19.92 39.58
C PRO A 607 -7.06 18.68 40.47
N GLY A 608 -6.16 18.66 41.46
CA GLY A 608 -5.95 17.60 42.42
C GLY A 608 -7.09 17.42 43.43
N ARG A 609 -7.33 16.17 43.81
CA ARG A 609 -8.16 15.72 44.89
C ARG A 609 -7.37 15.76 46.22
N THR A 610 -7.97 16.40 47.19
CA THR A 610 -7.54 16.61 48.60
C THR A 610 -7.37 15.32 49.37
N LYS A 611 -6.27 15.26 50.13
CA LYS A 611 -5.97 14.28 51.19
C LYS A 611 -6.73 14.63 52.49
N GLY A 612 -7.28 13.61 53.17
CA GLY A 612 -7.63 13.63 54.56
C GLY A 612 -6.82 12.57 55.34
N PRO A 613 -6.62 12.72 56.66
CA PRO A 613 -5.41 12.26 57.33
C PRO A 613 -5.52 10.98 58.18
N GLY A 614 -4.42 10.28 58.20
CA GLY A 614 -3.79 9.66 59.37
C GLY A 614 -4.39 8.46 60.08
N THR A 615 -3.62 7.40 60.21
CA THR A 615 -3.16 6.93 61.53
C THR A 615 -2.01 5.91 61.41
N ARG A 616 -1.12 6.03 62.36
CA ARG A 616 0.16 5.35 62.59
C ARG A 616 0.00 3.96 63.23
N LYS A 617 1.08 3.16 63.07
CA LYS A 617 1.64 2.03 63.86
C LYS A 617 1.49 0.69 63.15
N GLY A 618 2.49 -0.19 63.11
CA GLY A 618 3.71 -0.34 63.90
C GLY A 618 4.57 -1.46 63.31
N LYS A 619 5.81 -1.46 63.73
CA LYS A 619 6.94 -2.33 63.41
C LYS A 619 6.68 -3.82 63.71
N GLY A 620 7.30 -4.71 62.93
CA GLY A 620 7.47 -6.09 63.34
C GLY A 620 8.41 -6.83 62.39
N THR A 621 9.69 -6.81 62.70
CA THR A 621 10.78 -7.66 62.19
C THR A 621 10.67 -9.04 62.82
N VAL A 622 10.78 -10.15 62.04
CA VAL A 622 11.47 -11.37 62.52
C VAL A 622 11.97 -12.21 61.31
N ARG A 623 13.21 -12.60 61.43
CA ARG A 623 14.01 -13.56 60.67
C ARG A 623 13.61 -15.00 61.04
N GLY A 624 13.97 -15.99 60.18
CA GLY A 624 14.15 -17.43 60.49
C GLY A 624 13.96 -18.30 59.26
N THR A 625 14.93 -18.69 58.51
CA THR A 625 15.86 -19.85 58.48
C THR A 625 15.24 -21.23 58.79
N GLY A 626 15.50 -22.18 57.87
CA GLY A 626 15.54 -23.63 58.15
C GLY A 626 14.76 -24.45 57.13
N THR A 627 15.40 -25.00 56.14
CA THR A 627 16.01 -26.33 55.91
C THR A 627 15.18 -27.57 56.24
N GLU A 628 15.28 -28.48 55.27
CA GLU A 628 15.25 -29.96 55.35
C GLU A 628 13.95 -30.68 55.00
N ARG A 629 13.95 -31.40 53.85
CA ARG A 629 14.27 -32.80 53.62
C ARG A 629 13.28 -33.85 54.15
N ARG A 630 12.93 -34.71 53.24
CA ARG A 630 12.87 -36.21 53.24
C ARG A 630 11.49 -36.85 53.08
N THR A 631 11.32 -37.53 51.96
CA THR A 631 11.24 -39.02 51.76
C THR A 631 10.02 -39.78 52.24
N GLY A 632 9.55 -40.64 51.36
CA GLY A 632 8.88 -41.92 51.68
C GLY A 632 7.59 -42.09 50.87
N ARG A 633 7.47 -42.84 49.84
CA ARG A 633 7.56 -44.28 49.55
C ARG A 633 6.27 -45.05 49.85
N GLU A 634 5.82 -45.78 48.79
CA GLU A 634 5.01 -47.01 48.81
C GLU A 634 3.53 -46.91 49.13
N GLY A 635 2.65 -47.54 48.43
CA GLY A 635 2.62 -48.75 47.67
C GLY A 635 1.20 -49.10 47.20
N ARG A 636 1.20 -49.84 46.13
CA ARG A 636 0.49 -51.06 45.79
C ARG A 636 -1.03 -51.16 45.82
N THR A 637 -1.49 -51.57 44.63
CA THR A 637 -2.33 -52.78 44.28
C THR A 637 -3.81 -52.47 44.21
N GLY A 638 -4.58 -52.85 43.24
CA GLY A 638 -4.58 -53.92 42.29
C GLY A 638 -5.88 -54.01 41.54
N THR A 639 -5.82 -54.66 40.40
CA THR A 639 -6.81 -55.59 39.79
C THR A 639 -8.17 -55.00 39.30
N ASP A 640 -8.37 -54.96 38.01
CA ASP A 640 -8.75 -56.05 37.11
C ASP A 640 -10.29 -56.19 36.94
N ARG A 641 -10.72 -55.99 35.70
CA ARG A 641 -11.70 -56.83 34.96
C ARG A 641 -12.46 -56.04 33.88
N THR A 642 -12.09 -56.38 32.65
CA THR A 642 -13.02 -56.45 31.51
C THR A 642 -14.06 -57.57 31.72
N PRO A 643 -15.22 -57.55 31.07
CA PRO A 643 -15.38 -58.37 29.86
C PRO A 643 -16.25 -57.75 28.72
N GLU A 644 -15.88 -58.03 27.52
CA GLU A 644 -16.76 -58.29 26.35
C GLU A 644 -17.28 -59.74 26.41
N PRO A 645 -18.14 -60.20 25.41
CA PRO A 645 -19.02 -59.63 24.39
C PRO A 645 -20.44 -60.26 24.36
N GLY A 646 -21.32 -59.76 23.55
CA GLY A 646 -22.64 -60.37 23.31
C GLY A 646 -23.17 -60.15 21.90
N ASN A 647 -23.07 -61.16 21.10
CA ASN A 647 -23.67 -61.39 19.78
C ASN A 647 -25.20 -61.47 19.80
N GLY A 648 -25.88 -60.94 18.76
CA GLY A 648 -27.30 -61.17 18.52
C GLY A 648 -27.73 -60.80 17.11
N ASN A 649 -27.80 -61.82 16.27
CA ASN A 649 -28.35 -61.90 14.91
C ASN A 649 -29.82 -61.48 14.83
N GLY A 650 -30.24 -60.90 13.68
CA GLY A 650 -31.65 -60.73 13.32
C GLY A 650 -31.86 -60.15 11.93
N THR A 651 -31.93 -61.01 10.98
CA THR A 651 -32.37 -61.02 9.58
C THR A 651 -33.60 -60.18 9.24
N GLY A 652 -33.64 -59.57 8.02
CA GLY A 652 -34.88 -59.32 7.31
C GLY A 652 -34.87 -58.22 6.24
N ARG A 653 -34.57 -58.66 5.03
CA ARG A 653 -35.17 -58.37 3.70
C ARG A 653 -35.44 -56.96 3.22
N ASP A 654 -34.74 -56.64 2.11
CA ASP A 654 -35.11 -55.73 0.99
C ASP A 654 -36.51 -56.01 0.40
N PRO A 655 -37.13 -55.04 -0.28
CA PRO A 655 -37.07 -55.07 -1.74
C PRO A 655 -36.87 -53.69 -2.44
N GLU A 656 -36.09 -53.72 -3.47
CA GLU A 656 -36.05 -52.84 -4.66
C GLU A 656 -37.26 -53.08 -5.57
N PRO A 657 -37.33 -52.42 -6.78
CA PRO A 657 -37.54 -51.00 -7.12
C PRO A 657 -38.76 -50.82 -8.06
N GLU A 658 -39.26 -49.63 -8.25
CA GLU A 658 -40.15 -49.32 -9.38
C GLU A 658 -39.71 -48.10 -10.18
N THR A 659 -39.34 -48.37 -11.42
CA THR A 659 -39.20 -47.51 -12.60
C THR A 659 -40.54 -46.99 -13.09
N LYS A 660 -40.66 -45.68 -13.45
CA LYS A 660 -41.48 -45.16 -14.56
C LYS A 660 -41.07 -43.72 -14.94
N ARG A 661 -40.39 -43.60 -16.09
CA ARG A 661 -40.81 -43.09 -17.42
C ARG A 661 -41.06 -41.58 -17.50
N LYS A 662 -40.15 -40.97 -18.28
CA LYS A 662 -40.32 -39.69 -19.02
C LYS A 662 -41.58 -39.71 -19.90
N PRO A 663 -42.08 -38.54 -20.26
CA PRO A 663 -42.26 -38.28 -21.69
C PRO A 663 -41.60 -37.01 -22.18
N GLU A 664 -41.14 -37.11 -23.41
CA GLU A 664 -40.61 -36.10 -24.30
C GLU A 664 -41.72 -35.33 -25.06
N PRO A 665 -41.36 -34.38 -25.96
CA PRO A 665 -41.98 -33.06 -26.08
C PRO A 665 -43.01 -32.96 -27.21
N GLY A 666 -43.91 -31.98 -27.09
CA GLY A 666 -44.86 -31.61 -28.13
C GLY A 666 -44.53 -30.25 -28.73
N THR A 667 -44.22 -30.29 -29.99
CA THR A 667 -44.16 -29.17 -30.96
C THR A 667 -45.55 -28.65 -31.28
N GLY A 668 -45.68 -27.34 -31.55
CA GLY A 668 -46.69 -26.89 -32.46
C GLY A 668 -47.42 -25.60 -32.15
N SER A 669 -47.18 -24.63 -33.02
CA SER A 669 -47.87 -23.41 -33.45
C SER A 669 -47.61 -22.16 -32.70
#